data_0e1196469da3281eedac93caa3327b8f
#
_entry.id   0e1196469da3281eedac93caa3327b8f
#
_cell.length_a   1.000
_cell.length_b   1.000
_cell.length_c   1.000
_cell.angle_alpha   90.00
_cell.angle_beta   90.00
_cell.angle_gamma   90.00
#
_symmetry.space_group_name_H-M   'P 1'
#
loop_
_entity.id
_entity.type
_entity.pdbx_description
1 polymer ?
#
loop_
_entity_poly.entity_id
_entity_poly.type
_entity_poly.pdbx_seq_one_letter_code
_entity_poly.pdbx_strand_id
1 'polypeptide(L)'
;MRFRRMGSVLAIVAGLWIAACPAAALAATATAITGGRAWRTVSFEGVSLRVPAAWPVVNLSRHPRACPRLNVHAVYLGTPGPDPACPADLQGRTTTVMLQPVNEAGPDLRQATRAAVVGGRAARTNSDAAVTHAIIDVLPSAGVEVSLSYGASPGLARSIQSTIRVRASKRARPMRLAAPAAITPAAPQGVVKGPGFDTCAAPSTGTMKNWLTSPYRAVGVYIGGVNRACAQANLTPAWIKTVQAEGWHYFPLYVGLQASCVAASGDATINAASATAEGKAAADDAVTQAGDLGIPSGTPIIYDMEAYRSGCGSEVTTFLSAWDSELHARGYVAGLYESFSNVSDLVGAASQMTEPDIIHYADWDGHATTKSSYMPSNMWLTHQRIHQYAGGHDETYGGTTVNIDNDQLDVTLSGAVGGQRRPAFRVATAMNSNGTAEWFAKAANGTLRHNYQHPIGSADWSATRTVGDSPADIASNPAVTADANGRLTLFARTTAGQIVHAWQQPGAPNDWNWGGPAGGGNLPGTAVGDPAAIRAADGDVMVFVATASGAVDTTAQAAPSDNTAWTTWAGIGGDCASSPVAFADSRKTLEVFCRTAGGTLAVDALGPGGWGGWQTVPGGPSGLTGTPAVVTGGGGQTEVFAAAKSGTLAYAWQVPGGSWTWGSSPAGAAKLKNSPAAVVWAGHGVGVFAQQANGQLGYAVQQGGGAAAWGGWTLMSSHLLGSPAAWVNANGDPEVAILNKQLRIAVSTYSAAGWSAWTQLGGGY
;
A
#
# COMPACT_ATOMS: atom_id res chain seq x y z
N MET A 1 -43.13 -32.66 32.73
CA MET A 1 -44.12 -33.54 32.11
C MET A 1 -43.49 -34.00 30.81
N ARG A 2 -42.93 -35.22 30.75
CA ARG A 2 -43.58 -36.47 30.28
C ARG A 2 -44.12 -36.30 28.87
N PHE A 3 -43.82 -37.08 27.80
CA PHE A 3 -43.28 -38.41 27.58
C PHE A 3 -42.90 -38.56 26.13
N ARG A 4 -41.80 -39.18 25.75
CA ARG A 4 -41.52 -40.57 25.28
C ARG A 4 -41.82 -40.76 23.78
N ARG A 5 -40.80 -41.09 23.01
CA ARG A 5 -40.20 -42.43 22.74
C ARG A 5 -40.85 -43.15 21.54
N MET A 6 -40.07 -43.61 20.70
CA MET A 6 -39.64 -44.92 20.19
C MET A 6 -39.88 -44.96 18.69
N GLY A 7 -39.04 -45.39 17.84
CA GLY A 7 -38.09 -46.50 17.76
C GLY A 7 -38.43 -47.37 16.60
N SER A 8 -37.58 -47.73 15.70
CA SER A 8 -36.91 -49.00 15.51
C SER A 8 -36.49 -49.20 14.05
N VAL A 9 -35.27 -49.49 13.92
CA VAL A 9 -34.46 -50.34 13.05
C VAL A 9 -35.27 -51.41 12.30
N LEU A 10 -35.00 -51.57 10.96
CA LEU A 10 -34.80 -52.90 10.35
C LEU A 10 -33.87 -52.78 9.13
N ALA A 11 -32.77 -53.49 9.21
CA ALA A 11 -31.88 -53.79 8.11
C ALA A 11 -32.42 -55.06 7.39
N ILE A 12 -32.38 -55.07 6.06
CA ILE A 12 -32.35 -56.32 5.29
C ILE A 12 -31.35 -56.19 4.16
N VAL A 13 -30.47 -57.18 4.14
CA VAL A 13 -29.43 -57.45 3.16
C VAL A 13 -29.99 -58.27 1.98
N ALA A 14 -29.38 -58.09 0.82
CA ALA A 14 -29.09 -59.03 -0.25
C ALA A 14 -29.71 -58.78 -1.63
N GLY A 15 -28.85 -58.84 -2.60
CA GLY A 15 -29.20 -59.26 -3.93
C GLY A 15 -28.46 -58.55 -5.07
N LEU A 16 -27.20 -58.96 -5.37
CA LEU A 16 -26.54 -58.67 -6.66
C LEU A 16 -27.40 -59.22 -7.81
N TRP A 17 -27.78 -58.38 -8.76
CA TRP A 17 -28.00 -58.81 -10.14
C TRP A 17 -27.36 -57.80 -11.08
N ILE A 18 -26.33 -58.25 -11.78
CA ILE A 18 -25.70 -57.56 -12.87
C ILE A 18 -26.60 -57.78 -14.10
N ALA A 19 -27.25 -56.75 -14.57
CA ALA A 19 -27.89 -56.73 -15.87
C ALA A 19 -27.23 -55.64 -16.71
N ALA A 20 -26.41 -56.02 -17.66
CA ALA A 20 -25.90 -55.14 -18.70
C ALA A 20 -27.06 -54.65 -19.56
N CYS A 21 -27.26 -53.33 -19.63
CA CYS A 21 -28.06 -52.70 -20.64
C CYS A 21 -27.20 -51.72 -21.47
N PRO A 22 -27.39 -51.67 -22.78
CA PRO A 22 -26.50 -50.94 -23.69
C PRO A 22 -26.65 -49.45 -23.55
N ALA A 23 -25.53 -48.74 -23.60
CA ALA A 23 -25.45 -47.30 -23.68
C ALA A 23 -26.14 -46.82 -24.96
N ALA A 24 -27.38 -46.37 -24.84
CA ALA A 24 -27.98 -45.50 -25.83
C ALA A 24 -27.39 -44.10 -25.65
N ALA A 25 -26.48 -43.75 -26.55
CA ALA A 25 -26.03 -42.38 -26.72
C ALA A 25 -27.22 -41.50 -27.10
N LEU A 26 -27.80 -40.79 -26.14
CA LEU A 26 -28.63 -39.65 -26.41
C LEU A 26 -27.71 -38.54 -26.94
N ALA A 27 -27.56 -38.54 -28.28
CA ALA A 27 -27.09 -37.37 -28.98
C ALA A 27 -28.11 -36.25 -28.70
N ALA A 28 -27.81 -35.40 -27.72
CA ALA A 28 -28.43 -34.12 -27.61
C ALA A 28 -28.13 -33.36 -28.91
N THR A 29 -29.05 -33.36 -29.82
CA THR A 29 -29.07 -32.45 -30.95
C THR A 29 -29.15 -31.05 -30.35
N ALA A 30 -27.98 -30.43 -30.20
CA ALA A 30 -27.86 -29.00 -30.06
C ALA A 30 -28.54 -28.40 -31.31
N THR A 31 -29.77 -28.06 -31.19
CA THR A 31 -30.44 -27.22 -32.16
C THR A 31 -29.67 -25.90 -32.13
N ALA A 32 -28.74 -25.78 -33.06
CA ALA A 32 -28.08 -24.50 -33.33
C ALA A 32 -29.23 -23.52 -33.62
N ILE A 33 -29.50 -22.62 -32.71
CA ILE A 33 -30.29 -21.43 -32.96
C ILE A 33 -29.44 -20.58 -33.90
N THR A 34 -29.44 -20.89 -35.17
CA THR A 34 -28.99 -20.05 -36.27
C THR A 34 -30.01 -18.95 -36.54
N GLY A 35 -30.38 -18.23 -35.51
CA GLY A 35 -30.89 -16.88 -35.63
C GLY A 35 -29.70 -16.00 -35.93
N GLY A 36 -29.30 -15.89 -37.21
CA GLY A 36 -28.22 -15.03 -37.66
C GLY A 36 -28.51 -13.62 -37.16
N ARG A 37 -27.72 -13.14 -36.14
CA ARG A 37 -27.81 -11.74 -35.71
C ARG A 37 -27.58 -10.89 -36.96
N ALA A 38 -28.61 -10.16 -37.40
CA ALA A 38 -28.45 -9.25 -38.53
C ALA A 38 -27.32 -8.27 -38.20
N TRP A 39 -26.40 -8.09 -39.16
CA TRP A 39 -25.29 -7.18 -39.02
C TRP A 39 -25.52 -5.97 -39.91
N ARG A 40 -25.21 -4.78 -39.42
CA ARG A 40 -25.19 -3.57 -40.26
C ARG A 40 -23.79 -2.96 -40.34
N THR A 41 -23.55 -2.23 -41.38
CA THR A 41 -22.30 -1.47 -41.55
C THR A 41 -22.45 -0.09 -40.95
N VAL A 42 -21.45 0.31 -40.14
CA VAL A 42 -21.28 1.66 -39.60
C VAL A 42 -20.01 2.23 -40.20
N SER A 43 -20.02 3.52 -40.54
CA SER A 43 -18.87 4.20 -41.14
C SER A 43 -18.60 5.53 -40.46
N PHE A 44 -17.30 5.83 -40.27
CA PHE A 44 -16.82 7.10 -39.75
C PHE A 44 -15.48 7.45 -40.40
N GLU A 45 -15.37 8.61 -41.04
CA GLU A 45 -14.15 9.19 -41.64
C GLU A 45 -13.32 8.20 -42.48
N GLY A 46 -13.98 7.43 -43.36
CA GLY A 46 -13.31 6.46 -44.23
C GLY A 46 -13.04 5.09 -43.59
N VAL A 47 -13.30 4.92 -42.32
CA VAL A 47 -13.29 3.63 -41.63
C VAL A 47 -14.71 3.07 -41.58
N SER A 48 -14.88 1.80 -41.89
CA SER A 48 -16.16 1.11 -41.77
C SER A 48 -15.97 -0.24 -41.07
N LEU A 49 -16.95 -0.65 -40.31
CA LEU A 49 -16.99 -1.93 -39.64
C LEU A 49 -18.45 -2.42 -39.53
N ARG A 50 -18.62 -3.70 -39.23
CA ARG A 50 -19.94 -4.30 -39.05
C ARG A 50 -20.21 -4.55 -37.57
N VAL A 51 -21.41 -4.21 -37.13
CA VAL A 51 -21.90 -4.43 -35.77
C VAL A 51 -23.29 -5.13 -35.83
N PRO A 52 -23.74 -5.77 -34.72
CA PRO A 52 -25.10 -6.25 -34.65
C PRO A 52 -26.11 -5.13 -34.96
N ALA A 53 -27.11 -5.42 -35.80
CA ALA A 53 -28.01 -4.40 -36.34
C ALA A 53 -28.83 -3.69 -35.25
N ALA A 54 -29.10 -4.38 -34.14
CA ALA A 54 -29.85 -3.84 -33.02
C ALA A 54 -29.11 -2.78 -32.17
N TRP A 55 -27.79 -2.64 -32.33
CA TRP A 55 -27.03 -1.71 -31.51
C TRP A 55 -27.33 -0.24 -31.86
N PRO A 56 -27.57 0.63 -30.87
CA PRO A 56 -27.68 2.05 -31.13
C PRO A 56 -26.38 2.61 -31.69
N VAL A 57 -26.47 3.59 -32.59
CA VAL A 57 -25.34 4.36 -33.10
C VAL A 57 -25.56 5.80 -32.71
N VAL A 58 -24.66 6.32 -31.89
CA VAL A 58 -24.72 7.67 -31.35
C VAL A 58 -23.64 8.53 -32.01
N ASN A 59 -24.04 9.58 -32.70
CA ASN A 59 -23.11 10.58 -33.23
C ASN A 59 -22.88 11.65 -32.17
N LEU A 60 -21.68 11.64 -31.58
CA LEU A 60 -21.33 12.50 -30.44
C LEU A 60 -21.26 14.00 -30.82
N SER A 61 -20.93 14.31 -32.08
CA SER A 61 -20.97 15.71 -32.54
C SER A 61 -22.39 16.28 -32.61
N ARG A 62 -23.40 15.42 -32.81
CA ARG A 62 -24.83 15.80 -32.77
C ARG A 62 -25.43 15.74 -31.38
N HIS A 63 -24.85 14.93 -30.52
CA HIS A 63 -25.29 14.69 -29.13
C HIS A 63 -24.11 14.89 -28.17
N PRO A 64 -23.60 16.11 -28.01
CA PRO A 64 -22.36 16.38 -27.25
C PRO A 64 -22.49 16.07 -25.76
N ARG A 65 -23.71 15.99 -25.23
CA ARG A 65 -23.97 15.59 -23.85
C ARG A 65 -24.18 14.09 -23.65
N ALA A 66 -24.20 13.30 -24.74
CA ALA A 66 -24.34 11.85 -24.60
C ALA A 66 -23.12 11.28 -23.89
N CYS A 67 -23.37 10.48 -22.87
CA CYS A 67 -22.32 9.74 -22.16
C CYS A 67 -21.86 8.52 -22.97
N PRO A 68 -20.61 8.41 -23.38
CA PRO A 68 -20.11 7.19 -24.01
C PRO A 68 -19.88 6.12 -22.95
N ARG A 69 -20.86 5.24 -22.82
CA ARG A 69 -20.90 4.16 -21.83
C ARG A 69 -20.28 2.88 -22.39
N LEU A 70 -19.34 2.29 -21.68
CA LEU A 70 -18.67 1.04 -22.04
C LEU A 70 -19.39 -0.21 -21.48
N ASN A 71 -20.39 -0.01 -20.64
CA ASN A 71 -21.22 -1.07 -20.05
C ASN A 71 -22.53 -1.32 -20.80
N VAL A 72 -22.70 -0.74 -21.99
CA VAL A 72 -23.84 -0.98 -22.87
C VAL A 72 -23.38 -1.30 -24.29
N HIS A 73 -24.12 -2.17 -24.99
CA HIS A 73 -23.86 -2.43 -26.40
C HIS A 73 -24.25 -1.22 -27.24
N ALA A 74 -23.26 -0.48 -27.73
CA ALA A 74 -23.48 0.73 -28.55
C ALA A 74 -22.32 0.99 -29.50
N VAL A 75 -22.52 1.88 -30.45
CA VAL A 75 -21.48 2.46 -31.30
C VAL A 75 -21.50 3.98 -31.12
N TYR A 76 -20.37 4.53 -30.74
CA TYR A 76 -20.17 5.98 -30.60
C TYR A 76 -19.27 6.49 -31.74
N LEU A 77 -19.69 7.58 -32.38
CA LEU A 77 -18.99 8.18 -33.51
C LEU A 77 -18.59 9.62 -33.19
N GLY A 78 -17.32 9.92 -33.31
CA GLY A 78 -16.75 11.24 -33.03
C GLY A 78 -16.27 11.39 -31.60
N THR A 79 -15.71 12.56 -31.31
CA THR A 79 -15.22 12.89 -29.96
C THR A 79 -16.39 13.25 -29.05
N PRO A 80 -16.44 12.79 -27.81
CA PRO A 80 -17.39 13.25 -26.81
C PRO A 80 -17.33 14.77 -26.64
N GLY A 81 -18.47 15.37 -26.27
CA GLY A 81 -18.45 16.77 -25.85
C GLY A 81 -17.66 16.95 -24.55
N PRO A 82 -17.39 18.20 -24.17
CA PRO A 82 -16.54 18.50 -23.00
C PRO A 82 -17.16 17.99 -21.68
N ASP A 83 -18.47 17.98 -21.58
CA ASP A 83 -19.20 17.61 -20.34
C ASP A 83 -20.35 16.66 -20.66
N PRO A 84 -20.06 15.37 -20.90
CA PRO A 84 -21.09 14.38 -21.13
C PRO A 84 -21.87 14.14 -19.81
N ALA A 85 -23.19 13.95 -19.91
CA ALA A 85 -24.04 13.67 -18.76
C ALA A 85 -23.92 12.19 -18.37
N CYS A 86 -22.84 11.82 -17.71
CA CYS A 86 -22.59 10.49 -17.21
C CYS A 86 -23.07 10.37 -15.75
N PRO A 87 -23.90 9.38 -15.38
CA PRO A 87 -24.11 9.01 -13.99
C PRO A 87 -22.81 8.65 -13.29
N ALA A 88 -22.65 9.01 -12.01
CA ALA A 88 -21.41 8.78 -11.26
C ALA A 88 -21.20 7.29 -10.96
N ASP A 89 -22.26 6.59 -10.61
CA ASP A 89 -22.32 5.19 -10.12
C ASP A 89 -22.23 4.10 -11.20
N LEU A 90 -21.70 4.41 -12.38
CA LEU A 90 -21.63 3.44 -13.48
C LEU A 90 -20.40 2.54 -13.37
N GLN A 91 -20.63 1.24 -13.46
CA GLN A 91 -19.56 0.24 -13.54
C GLN A 91 -19.87 -0.87 -14.57
N GLY A 92 -18.90 -1.74 -14.79
CA GLY A 92 -18.97 -2.87 -15.70
C GLY A 92 -18.61 -2.53 -17.15
N ARG A 93 -18.31 -3.56 -17.93
CA ARG A 93 -18.02 -3.44 -19.37
C ARG A 93 -18.73 -4.50 -20.17
N THR A 94 -19.09 -4.10 -21.39
CA THR A 94 -19.54 -5.02 -22.42
C THR A 94 -18.91 -4.64 -23.76
N THR A 95 -19.25 -5.35 -24.84
CA THR A 95 -18.73 -4.97 -26.15
C THR A 95 -19.37 -3.68 -26.62
N THR A 96 -18.57 -2.63 -26.68
CA THR A 96 -18.91 -1.29 -27.16
C THR A 96 -17.89 -0.87 -28.19
N VAL A 97 -18.30 -0.10 -29.19
CA VAL A 97 -17.42 0.39 -30.25
C VAL A 97 -17.39 1.90 -30.21
N MET A 98 -16.18 2.47 -30.24
CA MET A 98 -15.96 3.89 -30.39
C MET A 98 -15.06 4.15 -31.59
N LEU A 99 -15.47 5.02 -32.52
CA LEU A 99 -14.68 5.50 -33.62
C LEU A 99 -14.54 7.01 -33.46
N GLN A 100 -13.30 7.48 -33.29
CA GLN A 100 -13.03 8.89 -33.07
C GLN A 100 -11.78 9.33 -33.84
N PRO A 101 -11.59 10.64 -34.09
CA PRO A 101 -10.30 11.15 -34.57
C PRO A 101 -9.20 10.79 -33.57
N VAL A 102 -8.00 10.49 -34.07
CA VAL A 102 -6.86 10.16 -33.18
C VAL A 102 -6.60 11.33 -32.23
N ASN A 103 -6.62 11.05 -30.94
CA ASN A 103 -6.21 12.01 -29.91
C ASN A 103 -4.70 11.85 -29.64
N GLU A 104 -3.88 12.76 -30.16
CA GLU A 104 -2.42 12.71 -29.97
C GLU A 104 -1.97 12.89 -28.52
N ALA A 105 -2.81 13.48 -27.68
CA ALA A 105 -2.57 13.66 -26.25
C ALA A 105 -3.20 12.56 -25.39
N GLY A 106 -4.04 11.70 -25.97
CA GLY A 106 -4.79 10.69 -25.25
C GLY A 106 -3.95 9.48 -24.81
N PRO A 107 -4.34 8.81 -23.73
CA PRO A 107 -3.66 7.60 -23.24
C PRO A 107 -3.74 6.45 -24.26
N ASP A 108 -4.82 6.32 -25.03
CA ASP A 108 -5.04 5.23 -25.98
C ASP A 108 -3.95 5.16 -27.06
N LEU A 109 -3.48 6.31 -27.57
CA LEU A 109 -2.38 6.35 -28.52
C LEU A 109 -1.06 5.85 -27.92
N ARG A 110 -0.83 6.08 -26.63
CA ARG A 110 0.36 5.61 -25.90
C ARG A 110 0.34 4.11 -25.71
N GLN A 111 -0.83 3.54 -25.51
CA GLN A 111 -1.03 2.08 -25.38
C GLN A 111 -0.93 1.35 -26.71
N ALA A 112 -1.26 1.99 -27.83
CA ALA A 112 -1.19 1.41 -29.19
C ALA A 112 0.26 1.37 -29.72
N THR A 113 1.10 0.54 -29.11
CA THR A 113 2.55 0.47 -29.40
C THR A 113 2.93 -0.56 -30.46
N ARG A 114 2.13 -1.62 -30.65
CA ARG A 114 2.43 -2.71 -31.60
C ARG A 114 2.03 -2.35 -33.03
N ALA A 115 2.94 -2.60 -33.97
CA ALA A 115 2.60 -2.55 -35.40
C ALA A 115 1.61 -3.66 -35.77
N ALA A 116 0.58 -3.33 -36.52
CA ALA A 116 -0.47 -4.25 -36.97
C ALA A 116 -0.92 -3.90 -38.40
N VAL A 117 -1.71 -4.80 -39.01
CA VAL A 117 -2.45 -4.53 -40.23
C VAL A 117 -3.94 -4.69 -39.92
N VAL A 118 -4.68 -3.60 -40.00
CA VAL A 118 -6.11 -3.54 -39.74
C VAL A 118 -6.84 -2.99 -40.97
N GLY A 119 -7.87 -3.72 -41.41
CA GLY A 119 -8.59 -3.31 -42.61
C GLY A 119 -7.77 -3.20 -43.89
N GLY A 120 -6.67 -3.95 -43.98
CA GLY A 120 -5.73 -3.92 -45.12
C GLY A 120 -4.77 -2.73 -45.10
N ARG A 121 -4.66 -1.98 -44.00
CA ARG A 121 -3.77 -0.82 -43.85
C ARG A 121 -2.88 -0.97 -42.62
N ALA A 122 -1.70 -0.34 -42.68
CA ALA A 122 -0.81 -0.24 -41.53
C ALA A 122 -1.52 0.49 -40.37
N ALA A 123 -1.43 -0.10 -39.19
CA ALA A 123 -2.05 0.36 -37.96
C ALA A 123 -1.09 0.19 -36.80
N ARG A 124 -1.44 0.79 -35.66
CA ARG A 124 -0.90 0.42 -34.35
C ARG A 124 -2.02 -0.15 -33.50
N THR A 125 -1.70 -1.13 -32.64
CA THR A 125 -2.66 -1.72 -31.70
C THR A 125 -2.01 -1.86 -30.33
N ASN A 126 -2.83 -1.98 -29.28
CA ASN A 126 -2.34 -2.23 -27.93
C ASN A 126 -1.86 -3.68 -27.76
N SER A 127 -0.93 -3.91 -26.81
CA SER A 127 -0.37 -5.24 -26.52
C SER A 127 -1.16 -6.03 -25.48
N ASP A 128 -1.76 -5.34 -24.52
CA ASP A 128 -2.32 -5.94 -23.30
C ASP A 128 -3.86 -5.87 -23.25
N ALA A 129 -4.49 -6.19 -24.36
CA ALA A 129 -5.95 -6.20 -24.47
C ALA A 129 -6.66 -7.05 -23.40
N ALA A 130 -6.00 -8.10 -22.92
CA ALA A 130 -6.56 -8.97 -21.89
C ALA A 130 -6.60 -8.34 -20.48
N VAL A 131 -5.74 -7.37 -20.20
CA VAL A 131 -5.70 -6.65 -18.93
C VAL A 131 -6.61 -5.42 -18.97
N THR A 132 -6.62 -4.70 -20.08
CA THR A 132 -7.42 -3.47 -20.25
C THR A 132 -8.87 -3.73 -20.67
N HIS A 133 -9.22 -4.96 -21.10
CA HIS A 133 -10.48 -5.33 -21.73
C HIS A 133 -10.89 -4.34 -22.84
N ALA A 134 -9.92 -3.88 -23.61
CA ALA A 134 -10.10 -3.04 -24.76
C ALA A 134 -9.13 -3.42 -25.90
N ILE A 135 -9.62 -3.40 -27.13
CA ILE A 135 -8.79 -3.46 -28.33
C ILE A 135 -8.74 -2.06 -28.92
N ILE A 136 -7.56 -1.49 -29.01
CA ILE A 136 -7.34 -0.14 -29.53
C ILE A 136 -6.59 -0.26 -30.84
N ASP A 137 -7.18 0.18 -31.93
CA ASP A 137 -6.58 0.22 -33.27
C ASP A 137 -6.45 1.66 -33.75
N VAL A 138 -5.24 2.15 -33.85
CA VAL A 138 -4.96 3.47 -34.41
C VAL A 138 -4.64 3.33 -35.91
N LEU A 139 -5.39 4.01 -36.75
CA LEU A 139 -5.36 3.96 -38.23
C LEU A 139 -4.82 5.26 -38.79
N PRO A 140 -3.48 5.45 -38.90
CA PRO A 140 -2.88 6.72 -39.33
C PRO A 140 -3.30 7.17 -40.74
N SER A 141 -3.58 6.21 -41.62
CA SER A 141 -4.03 6.51 -43.00
C SER A 141 -5.43 7.11 -43.07
N ALA A 142 -6.22 6.97 -42.01
CA ALA A 142 -7.55 7.55 -41.91
C ALA A 142 -7.62 8.66 -40.86
N GLY A 143 -6.60 8.78 -39.98
CA GLY A 143 -6.63 9.68 -38.83
C GLY A 143 -7.68 9.29 -37.77
N VAL A 144 -8.03 7.99 -37.73
CA VAL A 144 -9.12 7.44 -36.87
C VAL A 144 -8.54 6.43 -35.91
N GLU A 145 -9.02 6.48 -34.70
CA GLU A 145 -8.86 5.48 -33.67
C GLU A 145 -10.15 4.69 -33.53
N VAL A 146 -10.04 3.35 -33.42
CA VAL A 146 -11.13 2.43 -33.16
C VAL A 146 -10.86 1.75 -31.82
N SER A 147 -11.69 2.02 -30.85
CA SER A 147 -11.65 1.36 -29.55
C SER A 147 -12.83 0.41 -29.40
N LEU A 148 -12.54 -0.85 -29.06
CA LEU A 148 -13.52 -1.90 -28.85
C LEU A 148 -13.36 -2.41 -27.40
N SER A 149 -14.23 -1.95 -26.52
CA SER A 149 -14.29 -2.54 -25.17
C SER A 149 -14.94 -3.91 -25.21
N TYR A 150 -14.72 -4.72 -24.18
CA TYR A 150 -15.41 -5.98 -23.99
C TYR A 150 -15.50 -6.34 -22.50
N GLY A 151 -16.49 -7.17 -22.12
CA GLY A 151 -16.60 -7.75 -20.79
C GLY A 151 -15.72 -9.00 -20.63
N ALA A 152 -16.24 -10.08 -20.09
CA ALA A 152 -15.48 -11.30 -19.81
C ALA A 152 -14.86 -11.98 -21.05
N SER A 153 -15.36 -11.72 -22.27
CA SER A 153 -14.88 -12.37 -23.49
C SER A 153 -14.65 -11.40 -24.65
N PRO A 154 -13.46 -11.40 -25.28
CA PRO A 154 -13.14 -10.58 -26.43
C PRO A 154 -13.75 -11.08 -27.73
N GLY A 155 -14.46 -12.19 -27.75
CA GLY A 155 -14.91 -12.88 -28.97
C GLY A 155 -15.72 -11.98 -29.91
N LEU A 156 -16.72 -11.26 -29.40
CA LEU A 156 -17.52 -10.34 -30.20
C LEU A 156 -16.73 -9.11 -30.66
N ALA A 157 -15.89 -8.54 -29.79
CA ALA A 157 -15.01 -7.41 -30.13
C ALA A 157 -14.06 -7.80 -31.26
N ARG A 158 -13.41 -8.96 -31.18
CA ARG A 158 -12.54 -9.47 -32.26
C ARG A 158 -13.31 -9.76 -33.54
N SER A 159 -14.53 -10.27 -33.46
CA SER A 159 -15.40 -10.48 -34.62
C SER A 159 -15.72 -9.15 -35.31
N ILE A 160 -16.01 -8.09 -34.56
CA ILE A 160 -16.22 -6.73 -35.09
C ILE A 160 -14.93 -6.19 -35.69
N GLN A 161 -13.78 -6.29 -34.97
CA GLN A 161 -12.47 -5.86 -35.43
C GLN A 161 -12.12 -6.48 -36.80
N SER A 162 -12.37 -7.75 -37.02
CA SER A 162 -12.08 -8.46 -38.27
C SER A 162 -12.85 -7.90 -39.50
N THR A 163 -13.95 -7.20 -39.23
CA THR A 163 -14.76 -6.56 -40.28
C THR A 163 -14.30 -5.15 -40.67
N ILE A 164 -13.33 -4.59 -39.95
CA ILE A 164 -12.82 -3.24 -40.24
C ILE A 164 -12.32 -3.17 -41.68
N ARG A 165 -12.72 -2.11 -42.41
CA ARG A 165 -12.26 -1.76 -43.73
C ARG A 165 -11.89 -0.28 -43.75
N VAL A 166 -10.72 0.04 -44.31
CA VAL A 166 -10.21 1.39 -44.40
C VAL A 166 -10.16 1.81 -45.88
N ARG A 167 -10.94 2.80 -46.25
CA ARG A 167 -10.89 3.42 -47.55
C ARG A 167 -9.93 4.61 -47.50
N ALA A 168 -9.10 4.76 -48.53
CA ALA A 168 -8.27 5.96 -48.66
C ALA A 168 -9.18 7.20 -48.74
N SER A 169 -9.12 8.05 -47.71
CA SER A 169 -9.84 9.32 -47.73
C SER A 169 -8.99 10.35 -48.48
N LYS A 170 -9.56 11.01 -49.49
CA LYS A 170 -8.91 12.15 -50.16
C LYS A 170 -8.72 13.35 -49.22
N ARG A 171 -9.36 13.36 -48.05
CA ARG A 171 -9.31 14.42 -47.04
C ARG A 171 -8.38 14.09 -45.85
N ALA A 172 -8.05 12.83 -45.63
CA ALA A 172 -7.17 12.45 -44.54
C ALA A 172 -5.73 12.79 -44.93
N ARG A 173 -5.12 13.73 -44.22
CA ARG A 173 -3.65 13.88 -44.27
C ARG A 173 -3.08 12.62 -43.60
N PRO A 174 -2.15 11.88 -44.23
CA PRO A 174 -1.45 10.80 -43.58
C PRO A 174 -0.80 11.33 -42.30
N MET A 175 -1.22 10.84 -41.15
CA MET A 175 -0.66 11.24 -39.88
C MET A 175 0.67 10.50 -39.70
N ARG A 176 1.77 11.23 -39.54
CA ARG A 176 3.00 10.66 -38.98
C ARG A 176 2.77 10.56 -37.47
N LEU A 177 2.54 9.36 -36.96
CA LEU A 177 2.53 9.13 -35.51
C LEU A 177 3.96 9.41 -35.02
N ALA A 178 4.15 10.58 -34.42
CA ALA A 178 5.36 10.88 -33.67
C ALA A 178 5.46 9.92 -32.47
N ALA A 179 6.67 9.71 -31.97
CA ALA A 179 6.82 9.09 -30.65
C ALA A 179 6.05 9.96 -29.63
N PRO A 180 5.31 9.33 -28.67
CA PRO A 180 4.64 10.10 -27.65
C PRO A 180 5.63 11.04 -26.95
N ALA A 181 5.26 12.30 -26.78
CA ALA A 181 6.09 13.27 -26.07
C ALA A 181 6.32 12.78 -24.62
N ALA A 182 7.52 13.05 -24.10
CA ALA A 182 7.81 12.76 -22.70
C ALA A 182 6.81 13.50 -21.80
N ILE A 183 6.26 12.80 -20.82
CA ILE A 183 5.36 13.38 -19.84
C ILE A 183 6.21 13.92 -18.68
N THR A 184 6.06 15.20 -18.37
CA THR A 184 6.56 15.74 -17.09
C THR A 184 5.53 15.41 -16.02
N PRO A 185 5.88 14.72 -14.92
CA PRO A 185 4.95 14.43 -13.85
C PRO A 185 4.30 15.69 -13.25
N ALA A 186 3.11 15.54 -12.72
CA ALA A 186 2.43 16.56 -11.91
C ALA A 186 3.17 16.75 -10.57
N ALA A 187 2.87 17.85 -9.87
CA ALA A 187 3.46 18.11 -8.56
C ALA A 187 2.85 17.18 -7.48
N PRO A 188 3.60 16.83 -6.44
CA PRO A 188 3.04 16.15 -5.26
C PRO A 188 1.95 16.99 -4.58
N GLN A 189 0.91 16.34 -4.01
CA GLN A 189 -0.29 17.02 -3.49
C GLN A 189 -0.32 17.22 -1.97
N GLY A 190 0.35 16.39 -1.19
CA GLY A 190 0.37 16.47 0.28
C GLY A 190 -0.91 15.98 0.96
N VAL A 191 -1.16 16.50 2.16
CA VAL A 191 -2.36 16.19 2.97
C VAL A 191 -3.53 17.05 2.51
N VAL A 192 -4.66 16.40 2.26
CA VAL A 192 -5.91 17.06 1.81
C VAL A 192 -7.00 16.78 2.83
N LYS A 193 -7.68 17.86 3.27
CA LYS A 193 -8.82 17.82 4.19
C LYS A 193 -9.96 18.64 3.64
N GLY A 194 -11.16 18.14 3.73
CA GLY A 194 -12.37 18.85 3.32
C GLY A 194 -13.18 18.11 2.29
N PRO A 195 -14.20 18.74 1.72
CA PRO A 195 -15.10 18.12 0.77
C PRO A 195 -14.44 17.89 -0.60
N GLY A 196 -14.75 16.75 -1.18
CA GLY A 196 -14.44 16.34 -2.53
C GLY A 196 -15.62 15.66 -3.19
N PHE A 197 -15.42 15.15 -4.38
CA PHE A 197 -16.39 14.32 -5.09
C PHE A 197 -15.66 13.37 -6.04
N ASP A 198 -16.33 12.29 -6.41
CA ASP A 198 -15.92 11.50 -7.54
C ASP A 198 -17.01 11.46 -8.62
N THR A 199 -16.63 11.08 -9.84
CA THR A 199 -17.51 11.09 -10.99
C THR A 199 -17.04 10.12 -12.06
N CYS A 200 -17.97 9.49 -12.79
CA CYS A 200 -17.66 8.46 -13.78
C CYS A 200 -16.74 8.95 -14.92
N ALA A 201 -16.92 10.19 -15.39
CA ALA A 201 -16.09 10.80 -16.44
C ALA A 201 -15.51 12.12 -15.97
N ALA A 202 -14.19 12.28 -16.05
CA ALA A 202 -13.52 13.52 -15.66
C ALA A 202 -14.17 14.74 -16.34
N PRO A 203 -14.61 15.77 -15.59
CA PRO A 203 -15.20 16.98 -16.15
C PRO A 203 -14.17 17.74 -17.01
N SER A 204 -14.61 18.60 -17.91
CA SER A 204 -13.70 19.46 -18.65
C SER A 204 -12.94 20.42 -17.74
N THR A 205 -11.77 20.90 -18.15
CA THR A 205 -11.04 21.94 -17.39
C THR A 205 -11.87 23.22 -17.23
N GLY A 206 -12.75 23.53 -18.22
CA GLY A 206 -13.69 24.63 -18.10
C GLY A 206 -14.70 24.43 -16.96
N THR A 207 -15.27 23.24 -16.85
CA THR A 207 -16.16 22.86 -15.75
C THR A 207 -15.43 22.87 -14.42
N MET A 208 -14.23 22.29 -14.34
CA MET A 208 -13.42 22.33 -13.11
C MET A 208 -13.16 23.75 -12.63
N LYS A 209 -12.85 24.66 -13.59
CA LYS A 209 -12.70 26.09 -13.28
C LYS A 209 -13.98 26.73 -12.77
N ASN A 210 -15.13 26.47 -13.40
CA ASN A 210 -16.43 26.96 -12.93
C ASN A 210 -16.76 26.44 -11.53
N TRP A 211 -16.41 25.18 -11.24
CA TRP A 211 -16.65 24.53 -9.97
C TRP A 211 -15.74 24.98 -8.83
N LEU A 212 -14.77 25.87 -9.07
CA LEU A 212 -14.08 26.60 -8.00
C LEU A 212 -15.02 27.45 -7.13
N THR A 213 -16.25 27.71 -7.60
CA THR A 213 -17.31 28.36 -6.80
C THR A 213 -18.00 27.39 -5.82
N SER A 214 -17.74 26.08 -5.92
CA SER A 214 -18.25 25.05 -5.01
C SER A 214 -17.41 24.97 -3.73
N PRO A 215 -17.86 24.24 -2.70
CA PRO A 215 -17.05 23.92 -1.54
C PRO A 215 -15.94 22.88 -1.83
N TYR A 216 -16.02 22.15 -2.94
CA TYR A 216 -15.13 21.04 -3.25
C TYR A 216 -13.76 21.52 -3.71
N ARG A 217 -12.69 20.76 -3.31
CA ARG A 217 -11.32 20.99 -3.76
C ARG A 217 -10.58 19.70 -4.10
N ALA A 218 -11.26 18.55 -4.10
CA ALA A 218 -10.71 17.28 -4.51
C ALA A 218 -11.67 16.56 -5.45
N VAL A 219 -11.13 15.86 -6.46
CA VAL A 219 -11.91 15.10 -7.44
C VAL A 219 -11.33 13.69 -7.65
N GLY A 220 -12.19 12.67 -7.51
CA GLY A 220 -11.91 11.30 -7.89
C GLY A 220 -12.04 11.10 -9.39
N VAL A 221 -11.05 10.46 -10.01
CA VAL A 221 -11.03 10.23 -11.46
C VAL A 221 -10.63 8.80 -11.79
N TYR A 222 -11.43 8.11 -12.60
CA TYR A 222 -11.21 6.72 -12.99
C TYR A 222 -10.13 6.61 -14.06
N ILE A 223 -8.90 6.29 -13.66
CA ILE A 223 -7.76 6.21 -14.56
C ILE A 223 -7.71 4.92 -15.39
N GLY A 224 -8.33 3.83 -14.90
CA GLY A 224 -8.28 2.53 -15.56
C GLY A 224 -9.22 1.49 -14.96
N GLY A 225 -8.96 0.24 -15.30
CA GLY A 225 -9.65 -0.94 -14.81
C GLY A 225 -10.60 -1.58 -15.82
N VAL A 226 -10.72 -2.92 -15.70
CA VAL A 226 -11.53 -3.74 -16.64
C VAL A 226 -13.02 -3.47 -16.54
N ASN A 227 -13.49 -2.93 -15.41
CA ASN A 227 -14.89 -2.59 -15.20
C ASN A 227 -15.18 -1.08 -15.31
N ARG A 228 -14.23 -0.26 -15.75
CA ARG A 228 -14.47 1.16 -15.99
C ARG A 228 -15.57 1.37 -17.04
N ALA A 229 -16.68 1.98 -16.63
CA ALA A 229 -17.88 2.10 -17.43
C ALA A 229 -17.93 3.33 -18.33
N CYS A 230 -17.21 4.40 -18.03
CA CYS A 230 -17.23 5.65 -18.81
C CYS A 230 -15.93 5.87 -19.61
N ALA A 231 -16.07 6.39 -20.83
CA ALA A 231 -14.93 6.87 -21.58
C ALA A 231 -14.37 8.17 -20.95
N GLN A 232 -13.05 8.33 -20.96
CA GLN A 232 -12.33 9.42 -20.28
C GLN A 232 -11.76 10.43 -21.30
N ALA A 233 -12.63 11.10 -22.06
CA ALA A 233 -12.20 11.98 -23.14
C ALA A 233 -11.39 13.20 -22.65
N ASN A 234 -11.66 13.69 -21.44
CA ASN A 234 -10.99 14.86 -20.87
C ASN A 234 -9.70 14.49 -20.12
N LEU A 235 -9.61 13.26 -19.59
CA LEU A 235 -8.53 12.86 -18.69
C LEU A 235 -7.23 12.67 -19.48
N THR A 236 -6.34 13.64 -19.40
CA THR A 236 -5.04 13.70 -20.10
C THR A 236 -3.98 14.24 -19.14
N PRO A 237 -2.68 14.10 -19.46
CA PRO A 237 -1.62 14.74 -18.68
C PRO A 237 -1.78 16.27 -18.57
N ALA A 238 -2.31 16.91 -19.60
CA ALA A 238 -2.60 18.34 -19.58
C ALA A 238 -3.74 18.67 -18.61
N TRP A 239 -4.80 17.83 -18.58
CA TRP A 239 -5.90 17.98 -17.64
C TRP A 239 -5.42 17.92 -16.19
N ILE A 240 -4.64 16.88 -15.82
CA ILE A 240 -4.07 16.72 -14.47
C ILE A 240 -3.32 17.99 -14.04
N LYS A 241 -2.43 18.52 -14.90
CA LYS A 241 -1.67 19.73 -14.59
C LYS A 241 -2.53 20.99 -14.48
N THR A 242 -3.52 21.12 -15.35
CA THR A 242 -4.38 22.31 -15.38
C THR A 242 -5.23 22.38 -14.14
N VAL A 243 -5.90 21.30 -13.76
CA VAL A 243 -6.76 21.30 -12.57
C VAL A 243 -5.93 21.47 -11.29
N GLN A 244 -4.74 20.87 -11.21
CA GLN A 244 -3.83 21.07 -10.09
C GLN A 244 -3.37 22.55 -9.99
N ALA A 245 -3.02 23.16 -11.13
CA ALA A 245 -2.63 24.58 -11.16
C ALA A 245 -3.78 25.53 -10.78
N GLU A 246 -5.03 25.11 -10.97
CA GLU A 246 -6.25 25.81 -10.54
C GLU A 246 -6.57 25.62 -9.04
N GLY A 247 -5.81 24.79 -8.33
CA GLY A 247 -5.98 24.53 -6.89
C GLY A 247 -6.84 23.31 -6.56
N TRP A 248 -7.14 22.47 -7.54
CA TRP A 248 -7.76 21.17 -7.31
C TRP A 248 -6.74 20.12 -6.87
N HIS A 249 -7.17 19.23 -6.00
CA HIS A 249 -6.55 17.93 -5.76
C HIS A 249 -7.28 16.86 -6.55
N TYR A 250 -6.58 15.77 -6.86
CA TYR A 250 -7.18 14.61 -7.53
C TYR A 250 -6.75 13.32 -6.82
N PHE A 251 -7.64 12.33 -6.82
CA PHE A 251 -7.34 10.98 -6.35
C PHE A 251 -7.70 9.96 -7.43
N PRO A 252 -6.71 9.17 -7.89
CA PRO A 252 -6.92 8.18 -8.94
C PRO A 252 -7.72 6.98 -8.45
N LEU A 253 -8.80 6.63 -9.17
CA LEU A 253 -9.62 5.46 -8.95
C LEU A 253 -9.35 4.43 -10.06
N TYR A 254 -9.35 3.15 -9.70
CA TYR A 254 -9.13 2.04 -10.62
C TYR A 254 -10.15 0.94 -10.38
N VAL A 255 -11.17 0.83 -11.25
CA VAL A 255 -12.25 -0.15 -11.13
C VAL A 255 -11.88 -1.43 -11.87
N GLY A 256 -11.18 -2.32 -11.17
CA GLY A 256 -10.67 -3.59 -11.68
C GLY A 256 -11.66 -4.75 -11.60
N LEU A 257 -11.15 -5.97 -11.46
CA LEU A 257 -11.95 -7.18 -11.23
C LEU A 257 -12.72 -7.05 -9.91
N GLN A 258 -13.96 -7.44 -9.92
CA GLN A 258 -14.83 -7.41 -8.74
C GLN A 258 -14.87 -8.77 -8.04
N ALA A 259 -15.36 -8.82 -6.81
CA ALA A 259 -15.58 -10.09 -6.11
C ALA A 259 -16.46 -11.04 -6.94
N SER A 260 -16.19 -12.35 -6.90
CA SER A 260 -16.98 -13.31 -7.67
C SER A 260 -18.46 -13.36 -7.25
N CYS A 261 -18.78 -12.87 -6.07
CA CYS A 261 -20.14 -12.73 -5.52
C CYS A 261 -20.64 -11.27 -5.46
N VAL A 262 -20.10 -10.38 -6.29
CA VAL A 262 -20.63 -9.02 -6.45
C VAL A 262 -22.10 -9.03 -6.84
N ALA A 263 -22.86 -8.02 -6.38
CA ALA A 263 -24.30 -7.96 -6.63
C ALA A 263 -24.64 -7.60 -8.09
N ALA A 264 -23.78 -6.82 -8.75
CA ALA A 264 -23.98 -6.39 -10.14
C ALA A 264 -23.72 -7.53 -11.13
N SER A 265 -24.61 -7.67 -12.11
CA SER A 265 -24.45 -8.68 -13.16
C SER A 265 -23.68 -8.09 -14.34
N GLY A 266 -22.68 -8.81 -14.83
CA GLY A 266 -21.93 -8.44 -16.04
C GLY A 266 -20.55 -7.90 -15.80
N ASP A 267 -20.13 -7.75 -14.54
CA ASP A 267 -18.77 -7.38 -14.20
C ASP A 267 -17.78 -8.51 -14.46
N ALA A 268 -16.55 -8.14 -14.80
CA ALA A 268 -15.43 -9.05 -14.78
C ALA A 268 -15.04 -9.29 -13.31
N THR A 269 -14.91 -10.56 -12.92
CA THR A 269 -14.71 -10.94 -11.52
C THR A 269 -13.39 -11.65 -11.29
N ILE A 270 -12.92 -11.62 -10.05
CA ILE A 270 -11.72 -12.31 -9.57
C ILE A 270 -11.93 -13.82 -9.72
N ASN A 271 -10.90 -14.50 -10.18
CA ASN A 271 -10.82 -15.95 -10.10
C ASN A 271 -9.99 -16.32 -8.86
N ALA A 272 -10.62 -16.94 -7.89
CA ALA A 272 -10.00 -17.30 -6.62
C ALA A 272 -8.69 -18.12 -6.77
N ALA A 273 -8.58 -18.95 -7.84
CA ALA A 273 -7.37 -19.74 -8.10
C ALA A 273 -6.19 -18.91 -8.61
N SER A 274 -6.43 -17.71 -9.17
CA SER A 274 -5.43 -16.80 -9.74
C SER A 274 -5.41 -15.42 -9.08
N ALA A 275 -6.15 -15.21 -7.99
CA ALA A 275 -6.33 -13.92 -7.33
C ALA A 275 -5.02 -13.15 -7.09
N THR A 276 -3.96 -13.82 -6.64
CA THR A 276 -2.63 -13.19 -6.46
C THR A 276 -2.05 -12.68 -7.78
N ALA A 277 -2.13 -13.46 -8.86
CA ALA A 277 -1.59 -13.05 -10.16
C ALA A 277 -2.44 -11.92 -10.79
N GLU A 278 -3.76 -11.99 -10.63
CA GLU A 278 -4.70 -10.99 -11.09
C GLU A 278 -4.53 -9.66 -10.34
N GLY A 279 -4.31 -9.68 -9.01
CA GLY A 279 -4.04 -8.49 -8.22
C GLY A 279 -2.76 -7.77 -8.66
N LYS A 280 -1.68 -8.53 -8.91
CA LYS A 280 -0.44 -7.98 -9.46
C LYS A 280 -0.64 -7.37 -10.85
N ALA A 281 -1.31 -8.08 -11.75
CA ALA A 281 -1.56 -7.61 -13.11
C ALA A 281 -2.41 -6.33 -13.12
N ALA A 282 -3.40 -6.23 -12.24
CA ALA A 282 -4.21 -5.02 -12.08
C ALA A 282 -3.37 -3.84 -11.57
N ALA A 283 -2.45 -4.05 -10.63
CA ALA A 283 -1.55 -3.01 -10.14
C ALA A 283 -0.57 -2.54 -11.22
N ASP A 284 -0.01 -3.45 -12.00
CA ASP A 284 0.88 -3.12 -13.13
C ASP A 284 0.16 -2.28 -14.20
N ASP A 285 -1.10 -2.61 -14.52
CA ASP A 285 -1.92 -1.81 -15.43
C ASP A 285 -2.21 -0.42 -14.83
N ALA A 286 -2.61 -0.36 -13.56
CA ALA A 286 -2.89 0.90 -12.89
C ALA A 286 -1.70 1.85 -12.86
N VAL A 287 -0.49 1.32 -12.61
CA VAL A 287 0.77 2.08 -12.66
C VAL A 287 1.05 2.58 -14.07
N THR A 288 0.79 1.78 -15.09
CA THR A 288 0.92 2.18 -16.50
C THR A 288 -0.04 3.32 -16.83
N GLN A 289 -1.32 3.20 -16.44
CA GLN A 289 -2.33 4.24 -16.64
C GLN A 289 -1.96 5.55 -15.90
N ALA A 290 -1.50 5.45 -14.67
CA ALA A 290 -1.03 6.60 -13.90
C ALA A 290 0.17 7.28 -14.56
N GLY A 291 1.16 6.50 -15.04
CA GLY A 291 2.31 7.00 -15.78
C GLY A 291 1.93 7.71 -17.06
N ASP A 292 1.00 7.15 -17.85
CA ASP A 292 0.47 7.75 -19.07
C ASP A 292 -0.29 9.06 -18.85
N LEU A 293 -0.76 9.30 -17.62
CA LEU A 293 -1.38 10.55 -17.17
C LEU A 293 -0.40 11.51 -16.50
N GLY A 294 0.84 11.10 -16.26
CA GLY A 294 1.83 11.91 -15.55
C GLY A 294 1.55 12.04 -14.05
N ILE A 295 0.83 11.10 -13.48
CA ILE A 295 0.60 11.00 -12.05
C ILE A 295 1.89 10.45 -11.41
N PRO A 296 2.53 11.21 -10.50
CA PRO A 296 3.83 10.83 -9.95
C PRO A 296 3.73 9.64 -9.00
N SER A 297 4.84 8.90 -8.87
CA SER A 297 5.01 7.95 -7.77
C SER A 297 4.78 8.64 -6.43
N GLY A 298 4.37 7.87 -5.39
CA GLY A 298 3.93 8.41 -4.11
C GLY A 298 2.47 8.86 -4.09
N THR A 299 1.79 8.95 -5.24
CA THR A 299 0.35 9.19 -5.28
C THR A 299 -0.40 7.89 -4.92
N PRO A 300 -1.46 7.92 -4.11
CA PRO A 300 -2.31 6.75 -3.92
C PRO A 300 -3.08 6.42 -5.20
N ILE A 301 -3.14 5.14 -5.54
CA ILE A 301 -4.08 4.60 -6.53
C ILE A 301 -5.10 3.76 -5.77
N ILE A 302 -6.36 4.15 -5.84
CA ILE A 302 -7.44 3.57 -5.07
C ILE A 302 -8.12 2.48 -5.91
N TYR A 303 -8.03 1.23 -5.47
CA TYR A 303 -8.81 0.14 -6.07
C TYR A 303 -10.28 0.30 -5.73
N ASP A 304 -11.13 0.28 -6.72
CA ASP A 304 -12.57 0.35 -6.55
C ASP A 304 -13.14 -1.08 -6.49
N MET A 305 -13.44 -1.53 -5.27
CA MET A 305 -14.07 -2.80 -4.96
C MET A 305 -15.50 -2.55 -4.47
N GLU A 306 -16.45 -2.93 -5.27
CA GLU A 306 -17.86 -2.76 -4.95
C GLU A 306 -18.36 -3.74 -3.89
N ALA A 307 -19.49 -3.40 -3.29
CA ALA A 307 -20.12 -4.23 -2.28
C ALA A 307 -20.38 -5.66 -2.78
N TYR A 308 -19.96 -6.64 -2.02
CA TYR A 308 -20.13 -8.06 -2.33
C TYR A 308 -20.78 -8.82 -1.17
N ARG A 309 -21.34 -9.99 -1.49
CA ARG A 309 -22.01 -10.86 -0.51
C ARG A 309 -21.00 -11.60 0.35
N SER A 310 -21.42 -12.08 1.50
CA SER A 310 -20.59 -12.94 2.37
C SER A 310 -20.11 -14.20 1.62
N GLY A 311 -18.88 -14.62 1.89
CA GLY A 311 -18.26 -15.84 1.35
C GLY A 311 -17.14 -15.59 0.33
N CYS A 312 -16.99 -14.38 -0.21
CA CYS A 312 -15.91 -14.00 -1.14
C CYS A 312 -14.74 -13.26 -0.47
N GLY A 313 -14.82 -12.92 0.80
CA GLY A 313 -13.78 -12.11 1.47
C GLY A 313 -12.37 -12.68 1.36
N SER A 314 -12.20 -14.00 1.33
CA SER A 314 -10.88 -14.63 1.20
C SER A 314 -10.23 -14.40 -0.18
N GLU A 315 -10.99 -14.45 -1.26
CA GLU A 315 -10.43 -14.18 -2.60
C GLU A 315 -10.13 -12.69 -2.76
N VAL A 316 -11.02 -11.83 -2.26
CA VAL A 316 -10.86 -10.37 -2.29
C VAL A 316 -9.61 -9.95 -1.51
N THR A 317 -9.44 -10.42 -0.27
CA THR A 317 -8.28 -10.08 0.55
C THR A 317 -6.96 -10.64 -0.01
N THR A 318 -6.99 -11.81 -0.69
CA THR A 318 -5.84 -12.36 -1.41
C THR A 318 -5.46 -11.48 -2.60
N PHE A 319 -6.44 -11.07 -3.38
CA PHE A 319 -6.27 -10.19 -4.53
C PHE A 319 -5.72 -8.82 -4.09
N LEU A 320 -6.38 -8.18 -3.12
CA LEU A 320 -5.99 -6.86 -2.62
C LEU A 320 -4.61 -6.87 -1.98
N SER A 321 -4.24 -7.90 -1.23
CA SER A 321 -2.88 -8.02 -0.70
C SER A 321 -1.81 -8.07 -1.79
N ALA A 322 -2.12 -8.67 -2.94
CA ALA A 322 -1.20 -8.71 -4.08
C ALA A 322 -1.18 -7.37 -4.84
N TRP A 323 -2.32 -6.70 -4.98
CA TRP A 323 -2.45 -5.34 -5.50
C TRP A 323 -1.63 -4.35 -4.66
N ASP A 324 -1.84 -4.31 -3.35
CA ASP A 324 -1.14 -3.42 -2.43
C ASP A 324 0.38 -3.64 -2.49
N SER A 325 0.81 -4.91 -2.44
CA SER A 325 2.23 -5.28 -2.50
C SER A 325 2.89 -4.85 -3.81
N GLU A 326 2.20 -4.98 -4.94
CA GLU A 326 2.73 -4.60 -6.25
C GLU A 326 2.76 -3.09 -6.44
N LEU A 327 1.71 -2.35 -6.03
CA LEU A 327 1.74 -0.89 -6.05
C LEU A 327 2.91 -0.35 -5.23
N HIS A 328 3.13 -0.91 -4.07
CA HIS A 328 4.27 -0.57 -3.22
C HIS A 328 5.61 -0.84 -3.93
N ALA A 329 5.77 -2.00 -4.57
CA ALA A 329 6.98 -2.32 -5.33
C ALA A 329 7.21 -1.36 -6.52
N ARG A 330 6.13 -0.78 -7.07
CA ARG A 330 6.17 0.21 -8.16
C ARG A 330 6.28 1.64 -7.69
N GLY A 331 6.30 1.85 -6.39
CA GLY A 331 6.49 3.17 -5.89
C GLY A 331 5.20 4.00 -5.74
N TYR A 332 4.01 3.40 -5.68
CA TYR A 332 2.73 4.05 -5.44
C TYR A 332 2.16 3.67 -4.08
N VAL A 333 1.31 4.53 -3.53
CA VAL A 333 0.56 4.26 -2.30
C VAL A 333 -0.67 3.42 -2.66
N ALA A 334 -0.98 2.40 -1.88
CA ALA A 334 -2.14 1.56 -2.10
C ALA A 334 -3.37 2.14 -1.41
N GLY A 335 -4.45 2.33 -2.17
CA GLY A 335 -5.75 2.73 -1.65
C GLY A 335 -6.82 1.70 -2.00
N LEU A 336 -7.89 1.70 -1.22
CA LEU A 336 -9.06 0.85 -1.45
C LEU A 336 -10.34 1.65 -1.24
N TYR A 337 -11.24 1.62 -2.24
CA TYR A 337 -12.64 1.95 -2.08
C TYR A 337 -13.41 0.67 -1.76
N GLU A 338 -14.25 0.73 -0.74
CA GLU A 338 -15.01 -0.41 -0.24
C GLU A 338 -16.30 0.05 0.46
N SER A 339 -17.38 -0.71 0.31
CA SER A 339 -18.56 -0.52 1.14
C SER A 339 -18.23 -0.78 2.62
N PHE A 340 -18.75 0.06 3.51
CA PHE A 340 -18.59 -0.11 4.95
C PHE A 340 -18.99 -1.52 5.44
N SER A 341 -19.92 -2.18 4.73
CA SER A 341 -20.39 -3.53 5.06
C SER A 341 -19.31 -4.61 4.91
N ASN A 342 -18.33 -4.40 4.04
CA ASN A 342 -17.26 -5.35 3.73
C ASN A 342 -15.92 -5.01 4.41
N VAL A 343 -15.79 -3.85 5.04
CA VAL A 343 -14.58 -3.45 5.78
C VAL A 343 -14.19 -4.49 6.85
N SER A 344 -15.16 -5.21 7.43
CA SER A 344 -14.90 -6.28 8.39
C SER A 344 -14.03 -7.42 7.86
N ASP A 345 -14.10 -7.73 6.57
CA ASP A 345 -13.28 -8.76 5.92
C ASP A 345 -11.80 -8.34 5.89
N LEU A 346 -11.54 -7.07 5.58
CA LEU A 346 -10.19 -6.48 5.63
C LEU A 346 -9.61 -6.49 7.03
N VAL A 347 -10.42 -6.08 8.02
CA VAL A 347 -10.03 -6.09 9.44
C VAL A 347 -9.72 -7.51 9.91
N GLY A 348 -10.52 -8.48 9.50
CA GLY A 348 -10.32 -9.90 9.79
C GLY A 348 -9.03 -10.46 9.17
N ALA A 349 -8.69 -10.02 7.96
CA ALA A 349 -7.51 -10.47 7.21
C ALA A 349 -6.24 -9.65 7.51
N ALA A 350 -6.34 -8.52 8.20
CA ALA A 350 -5.26 -7.53 8.37
C ALA A 350 -3.90 -8.09 8.83
N SER A 351 -3.90 -9.19 9.59
CA SER A 351 -2.66 -9.83 10.02
C SER A 351 -2.01 -10.74 8.98
N GLN A 352 -2.70 -11.02 7.87
CA GLN A 352 -2.32 -12.03 6.87
C GLN A 352 -2.15 -11.41 5.47
N MET A 353 -2.51 -10.14 5.29
CA MET A 353 -2.42 -9.43 4.03
C MET A 353 -1.52 -8.19 4.14
N THR A 354 -1.05 -7.70 3.02
CA THR A 354 -0.61 -6.30 2.90
C THR A 354 -1.86 -5.45 2.92
N GLU A 355 -1.97 -4.55 3.89
CA GLU A 355 -3.15 -3.68 4.06
C GLU A 355 -3.04 -2.46 3.13
N PRO A 356 -4.16 -1.93 2.60
CA PRO A 356 -4.15 -0.66 1.91
C PRO A 356 -3.73 0.47 2.87
N ASP A 357 -2.94 1.41 2.36
CA ASP A 357 -2.45 2.56 3.13
C ASP A 357 -3.57 3.56 3.44
N ILE A 358 -4.54 3.67 2.55
CA ILE A 358 -5.71 4.52 2.71
C ILE A 358 -7.00 3.75 2.43
N ILE A 359 -8.07 4.17 3.08
CA ILE A 359 -9.42 3.66 2.83
C ILE A 359 -10.34 4.78 2.35
N HIS A 360 -11.01 4.54 1.22
CA HIS A 360 -12.13 5.29 0.73
C HIS A 360 -13.37 4.43 0.96
N TYR A 361 -14.12 4.70 2.01
CA TYR A 361 -15.28 3.88 2.37
C TYR A 361 -16.59 4.56 2.03
N ALA A 362 -17.52 3.76 1.48
CA ALA A 362 -18.87 4.22 1.21
C ALA A 362 -19.81 3.87 2.37
N ASP A 363 -20.39 4.91 2.98
CA ASP A 363 -21.47 4.83 3.96
C ASP A 363 -22.37 6.05 3.71
N TRP A 364 -23.41 5.87 2.92
CA TRP A 364 -24.27 6.97 2.45
C TRP A 364 -25.21 7.46 3.55
N ASP A 365 -24.63 7.89 4.65
CA ASP A 365 -25.29 8.39 5.85
C ASP A 365 -25.62 9.89 5.81
N GLY A 366 -25.20 10.59 4.75
CA GLY A 366 -25.40 12.03 4.55
C GLY A 366 -24.51 12.92 5.43
N HIS A 367 -23.54 12.38 6.15
CA HIS A 367 -22.69 13.10 7.07
C HIS A 367 -21.28 13.35 6.52
N ALA A 368 -20.94 14.56 6.17
CA ALA A 368 -19.62 14.96 5.68
C ALA A 368 -18.53 14.88 6.78
N THR A 369 -18.17 13.69 7.21
CA THR A 369 -17.14 13.42 8.22
C THR A 369 -16.36 12.15 7.91
N THR A 370 -15.06 12.10 8.18
CA THR A 370 -14.25 10.87 8.09
C THR A 370 -14.31 10.00 9.35
N LYS A 371 -15.11 10.40 10.34
CA LYS A 371 -15.37 9.61 11.54
C LYS A 371 -16.55 8.68 11.31
N SER A 372 -16.36 7.38 11.54
CA SER A 372 -17.41 6.39 11.44
C SER A 372 -17.26 5.37 12.56
N SER A 373 -18.38 4.90 13.10
CA SER A 373 -18.43 3.81 14.09
C SER A 373 -18.10 2.45 13.47
N TYR A 374 -18.21 2.32 12.16
CA TYR A 374 -17.88 1.08 11.41
C TYR A 374 -16.37 0.97 11.14
N MET A 375 -15.64 2.10 11.14
CA MET A 375 -14.20 2.09 10.97
C MET A 375 -13.49 1.67 12.26
N PRO A 376 -12.54 0.73 12.19
CA PRO A 376 -11.79 0.31 13.37
C PRO A 376 -11.02 1.50 13.96
N SER A 377 -10.98 1.55 15.29
CA SER A 377 -10.35 2.63 16.04
C SER A 377 -8.81 2.63 15.97
N ASN A 378 -8.22 1.62 15.33
CA ASN A 378 -6.78 1.39 15.25
C ASN A 378 -6.23 1.27 13.82
N MET A 379 -7.06 1.49 12.80
CA MET A 379 -6.66 1.45 11.37
C MET A 379 -7.06 2.72 10.65
N TRP A 380 -6.26 3.12 9.68
CA TRP A 380 -6.48 4.31 8.85
C TRP A 380 -6.78 5.58 9.67
N LEU A 381 -5.95 5.87 10.70
CA LEU A 381 -6.28 6.89 11.72
C LEU A 381 -5.99 8.32 11.30
N THR A 382 -4.84 8.59 10.70
CA THR A 382 -4.35 9.94 10.45
C THR A 382 -4.11 10.14 8.97
N HIS A 383 -4.91 10.99 8.34
CA HIS A 383 -4.80 11.32 6.91
C HIS A 383 -4.82 10.09 6.00
N GLN A 384 -5.70 9.13 6.31
CA GLN A 384 -5.81 7.87 5.59
C GLN A 384 -7.25 7.52 5.21
N ARG A 385 -8.20 8.48 5.33
CA ARG A 385 -9.62 8.22 5.09
C ARG A 385 -10.21 9.17 4.07
N ILE A 386 -11.02 8.60 3.18
CA ILE A 386 -12.02 9.30 2.37
C ILE A 386 -13.36 8.64 2.72
N HIS A 387 -14.39 9.44 2.95
CA HIS A 387 -15.75 8.97 3.22
C HIS A 387 -16.66 9.43 2.09
N GLN A 388 -17.17 8.49 1.29
CA GLN A 388 -18.24 8.76 0.34
C GLN A 388 -19.56 8.70 1.10
N TYR A 389 -20.15 9.87 1.36
CA TYR A 389 -21.31 10.00 2.25
C TYR A 389 -22.64 10.16 1.52
N ALA A 390 -22.63 10.36 0.20
CA ALA A 390 -23.84 10.40 -0.63
C ALA A 390 -23.49 9.98 -2.07
N GLY A 391 -24.34 9.16 -2.67
CA GLY A 391 -24.16 8.66 -4.03
C GLY A 391 -24.88 9.50 -5.09
N GLY A 392 -24.71 9.12 -6.34
CA GLY A 392 -25.10 9.69 -7.62
C GLY A 392 -26.22 10.74 -7.68
N HIS A 393 -25.88 12.02 -7.67
CA HIS A 393 -26.84 13.10 -7.86
C HIS A 393 -26.22 14.29 -8.61
N ASP A 394 -27.07 15.12 -9.18
CA ASP A 394 -26.65 16.29 -9.94
C ASP A 394 -26.42 17.49 -9.01
N GLU A 395 -25.24 18.10 -9.12
CA GLU A 395 -24.97 19.39 -8.52
C GLU A 395 -24.56 20.43 -9.58
N THR A 396 -24.84 21.71 -9.31
CA THR A 396 -24.58 22.80 -10.25
C THR A 396 -23.80 23.93 -9.58
N TYR A 397 -22.60 24.20 -10.09
CA TYR A 397 -21.78 25.34 -9.66
C TYR A 397 -21.21 26.08 -10.86
N GLY A 398 -21.14 27.41 -10.76
CA GLY A 398 -20.64 28.26 -11.84
C GLY A 398 -21.39 28.08 -13.18
N GLY A 399 -22.68 27.64 -13.12
CA GLY A 399 -23.50 27.40 -14.29
C GLY A 399 -23.28 26.06 -15.00
N THR A 400 -22.48 25.17 -14.44
CA THR A 400 -22.26 23.81 -15.00
C THR A 400 -22.72 22.73 -14.01
N THR A 401 -23.43 21.73 -14.54
CA THR A 401 -23.97 20.59 -13.77
C THR A 401 -23.09 19.36 -14.01
N VAL A 402 -22.70 18.70 -12.94
CA VAL A 402 -22.01 17.41 -12.93
C VAL A 402 -22.80 16.44 -12.04
N ASN A 403 -22.88 15.18 -12.44
CA ASN A 403 -23.39 14.10 -11.58
C ASN A 403 -22.22 13.55 -10.77
N ILE A 404 -22.34 13.56 -9.44
CA ILE A 404 -21.25 13.29 -8.51
C ILE A 404 -21.67 12.36 -7.39
N ASP A 405 -20.70 11.70 -6.80
CA ASP A 405 -20.73 11.14 -5.45
C ASP A 405 -20.01 12.08 -4.50
N ASN A 406 -20.56 12.35 -3.32
CA ASN A 406 -19.96 13.28 -2.38
C ASN A 406 -18.95 12.60 -1.47
N ASP A 407 -17.78 13.21 -1.35
CA ASP A 407 -16.69 12.75 -0.51
C ASP A 407 -16.32 13.75 0.58
N GLN A 408 -15.93 13.24 1.72
CA GLN A 408 -15.22 13.97 2.76
C GLN A 408 -13.82 13.38 2.94
N LEU A 409 -12.79 14.21 2.77
CA LEU A 409 -11.41 13.77 2.81
C LEU A 409 -10.72 14.14 4.12
N ASP A 410 -9.90 13.26 4.62
CA ASP A 410 -8.76 13.49 5.50
C ASP A 410 -7.67 12.48 5.11
N VAL A 411 -6.92 12.80 4.03
CA VAL A 411 -6.08 11.84 3.33
C VAL A 411 -4.78 12.47 2.84
N THR A 412 -3.70 11.68 2.79
CA THR A 412 -2.44 12.07 2.16
C THR A 412 -2.46 11.62 0.71
N LEU A 413 -2.54 12.56 -0.24
CA LEU A 413 -2.58 12.31 -1.69
C LEU A 413 -1.21 12.36 -2.37
N SER A 414 -0.15 12.54 -1.64
CA SER A 414 1.22 12.26 -2.06
C SER A 414 2.07 12.02 -0.82
N GLY A 415 2.90 11.02 -0.87
CA GLY A 415 3.79 10.67 0.23
C GLY A 415 4.98 9.89 -0.29
N ALA A 416 5.97 9.69 0.55
CA ALA A 416 6.98 8.69 0.29
C ALA A 416 6.26 7.33 0.17
N VAL A 417 6.46 6.70 -0.97
CA VAL A 417 5.97 5.36 -1.20
C VAL A 417 6.64 4.47 -0.18
N GLY A 418 5.85 3.89 0.64
CA GLY A 418 6.35 2.80 1.42
C GLY A 418 5.43 1.63 1.19
N GLY A 419 5.88 0.65 0.43
CA GLY A 419 5.47 -0.74 0.56
C GLY A 419 5.86 -1.28 1.92
N GLN A 420 6.05 -0.38 2.84
CA GLN A 420 6.22 -0.67 4.24
C GLN A 420 4.94 -0.23 4.92
N ARG A 421 4.23 -1.16 5.54
CA ARG A 421 3.43 -0.83 6.71
C ARG A 421 4.09 0.38 7.37
N ARG A 422 3.35 1.49 7.60
CA ARG A 422 3.88 2.47 8.56
C ARG A 422 4.45 1.64 9.70
N PRO A 423 5.75 1.75 9.99
CA PRO A 423 6.33 0.87 11.00
C PRO A 423 5.41 0.98 12.20
N ALA A 424 4.97 -0.18 12.70
CA ALA A 424 4.07 -0.18 13.84
C ALA A 424 4.66 0.76 14.87
N PHE A 425 3.85 1.66 15.42
CA PHE A 425 4.32 2.66 16.38
C PHE A 425 5.33 2.02 17.34
N ARG A 426 6.50 2.59 17.43
CA ARG A 426 7.58 2.14 18.30
C ARG A 426 8.28 3.34 18.93
N VAL A 427 8.55 3.22 20.20
CA VAL A 427 9.39 4.15 20.95
C VAL A 427 10.86 3.83 20.67
N ALA A 428 11.67 4.82 20.38
CA ALA A 428 13.13 4.68 20.43
C ALA A 428 13.63 5.02 21.84
N THR A 429 14.64 4.31 22.32
CA THR A 429 15.16 4.49 23.69
C THR A 429 16.67 4.55 23.67
N ALA A 430 17.25 5.37 24.56
CA ALA A 430 18.68 5.46 24.79
C ALA A 430 18.99 5.84 26.23
N MET A 431 20.22 5.57 26.66
CA MET A 431 20.75 6.04 27.92
C MET A 431 21.51 7.34 27.69
N ASN A 432 21.18 8.36 28.47
CA ASN A 432 21.93 9.59 28.57
C ASN A 432 23.29 9.37 29.21
N SER A 433 24.25 10.24 28.96
CA SER A 433 25.58 10.19 29.57
C SER A 433 25.54 10.27 31.10
N ASN A 434 24.49 10.82 31.68
CA ASN A 434 24.25 10.87 33.14
C ASN A 434 23.58 9.61 33.69
N GLY A 435 23.31 8.58 32.87
CA GLY A 435 22.70 7.33 33.28
C GLY A 435 21.15 7.33 33.34
N THR A 436 20.48 8.41 32.92
CA THR A 436 19.03 8.41 32.80
C THR A 436 18.59 7.76 31.50
N ALA A 437 17.58 6.89 31.55
CA ALA A 437 16.93 6.41 30.33
C ALA A 437 16.06 7.52 29.74
N GLU A 438 16.04 7.60 28.43
CA GLU A 438 15.21 8.55 27.67
C GLU A 438 14.51 7.83 26.53
N TRP A 439 13.24 8.16 26.30
CA TRP A 439 12.50 7.65 25.15
C TRP A 439 12.08 8.78 24.22
N PHE A 440 11.93 8.42 22.96
CA PHE A 440 11.53 9.30 21.87
C PHE A 440 10.41 8.65 21.05
N ALA A 441 9.43 9.44 20.68
CA ALA A 441 8.33 8.95 19.86
C ALA A 441 7.75 10.06 18.96
N LYS A 442 7.20 9.65 17.82
CA LYS A 442 6.47 10.53 16.92
C LYS A 442 5.07 10.77 17.48
N ALA A 443 4.70 12.02 17.67
CA ALA A 443 3.35 12.45 18.03
C ALA A 443 2.42 12.48 16.81
N ALA A 444 1.10 12.48 17.07
CA ALA A 444 0.08 12.55 16.02
C ALA A 444 0.18 13.83 15.15
N ASN A 445 0.65 14.93 15.71
CA ASN A 445 0.89 16.18 14.99
C ASN A 445 2.17 16.20 14.14
N GLY A 446 2.87 15.07 14.01
CA GLY A 446 4.09 14.94 13.22
C GLY A 446 5.37 15.45 13.87
N THR A 447 5.34 15.90 15.14
CA THR A 447 6.55 16.29 15.88
C THR A 447 7.14 15.10 16.63
N LEU A 448 8.42 15.17 17.01
CA LEU A 448 9.03 14.24 17.96
C LEU A 448 8.86 14.74 19.39
N ARG A 449 8.56 13.82 20.28
CA ARG A 449 8.47 14.03 21.72
C ARG A 449 9.41 13.12 22.46
N HIS A 450 9.84 13.57 23.65
CA HIS A 450 10.72 12.84 24.53
C HIS A 450 10.33 12.99 26.00
N ASN A 451 10.91 12.14 26.80
CA ASN A 451 10.80 12.15 28.25
C ASN A 451 11.94 11.31 28.82
N TYR A 452 12.50 11.68 29.94
CA TYR A 452 13.62 11.01 30.59
C TYR A 452 13.32 10.65 32.04
N GLN A 453 13.96 9.59 32.54
CA GLN A 453 13.86 9.16 33.94
C GLN A 453 14.40 10.23 34.90
N HIS A 454 13.70 10.43 36.00
CA HIS A 454 14.15 11.33 37.08
C HIS A 454 13.55 10.91 38.43
N PRO A 455 14.35 10.44 39.37
CA PRO A 455 15.82 10.21 39.34
C PRO A 455 16.25 9.00 38.48
N ILE A 456 17.57 8.82 38.35
CA ILE A 456 18.17 7.72 37.57
C ILE A 456 17.66 6.37 38.06
N GLY A 457 17.27 5.49 37.09
CA GLY A 457 16.80 4.11 37.39
C GLY A 457 15.49 4.05 38.16
N SER A 458 14.77 5.14 38.35
CA SER A 458 13.47 5.17 39.03
C SER A 458 12.31 4.85 38.07
N ALA A 459 11.13 4.58 38.62
CA ALA A 459 9.88 4.51 37.87
C ALA A 459 9.28 5.90 37.56
N ASP A 460 9.92 6.98 38.04
CA ASP A 460 9.46 8.35 37.82
C ASP A 460 10.10 8.96 36.59
N TRP A 461 9.33 9.76 35.86
CA TRP A 461 9.69 10.34 34.60
C TRP A 461 9.42 11.83 34.56
N SER A 462 10.20 12.58 33.81
CA SER A 462 9.98 14.00 33.58
C SER A 462 8.64 14.27 32.85
N ALA A 463 8.28 15.54 32.71
CA ALA A 463 7.16 15.88 31.84
C ALA A 463 7.52 15.63 30.36
N THR A 464 6.59 15.07 29.58
CA THR A 464 6.78 14.89 28.13
C THR A 464 6.90 16.24 27.44
N ARG A 465 7.93 16.42 26.61
CA ARG A 465 8.25 17.65 25.86
C ARG A 465 8.44 17.35 24.39
N THR A 466 8.33 18.37 23.55
CA THR A 466 8.79 18.32 22.16
C THR A 466 10.31 18.35 22.15
N VAL A 467 10.94 17.60 21.24
CA VAL A 467 12.38 17.61 21.04
C VAL A 467 12.78 18.93 20.37
N GLY A 468 13.19 19.92 21.15
CA GLY A 468 13.51 21.25 20.63
C GLY A 468 12.45 21.78 19.67
N ASP A 469 12.90 22.41 18.59
CA ASP A 469 12.03 22.90 17.50
C ASP A 469 11.71 21.81 16.46
N SER A 470 11.25 20.63 16.90
CA SER A 470 10.95 19.50 16.02
C SER A 470 10.05 19.91 14.85
N PRO A 471 10.44 19.61 13.60
CA PRO A 471 9.56 19.79 12.47
C PRO A 471 8.27 18.99 12.66
N ALA A 472 7.15 19.48 12.08
CA ALA A 472 5.83 18.88 12.21
C ALA A 472 5.48 17.94 11.05
N ASP A 473 6.46 17.52 10.26
CA ASP A 473 6.31 16.66 9.09
C ASP A 473 7.00 15.30 9.23
N ILE A 474 7.33 14.87 10.46
CA ILE A 474 7.93 13.56 10.71
C ILE A 474 6.95 12.44 10.37
N ALA A 475 7.44 11.48 9.58
CA ALA A 475 6.65 10.36 9.05
C ALA A 475 7.10 8.97 9.56
N SER A 476 8.24 8.86 10.24
CA SER A 476 8.76 7.60 10.79
C SER A 476 8.79 7.58 12.31
N ASN A 477 8.96 6.39 12.92
CA ASN A 477 9.49 6.32 14.26
C ASN A 477 10.95 6.84 14.25
N PRO A 478 11.44 7.45 15.33
CA PRO A 478 12.81 7.91 15.39
C PRO A 478 13.81 6.75 15.64
N ALA A 479 15.06 6.98 15.26
CA ALA A 479 16.21 6.23 15.73
C ALA A 479 17.07 7.14 16.63
N VAL A 480 17.73 6.57 17.61
CA VAL A 480 18.58 7.30 18.54
C VAL A 480 19.85 6.52 18.84
N THR A 481 20.97 7.21 18.91
CA THR A 481 22.27 6.67 19.38
C THR A 481 23.05 7.77 20.10
N ALA A 482 24.04 7.40 20.90
CA ALA A 482 24.96 8.36 21.50
C ALA A 482 26.16 8.58 20.58
N ASP A 483 26.60 9.82 20.38
CA ASP A 483 27.86 10.17 19.70
C ASP A 483 29.10 9.85 20.57
N ALA A 484 30.28 10.10 20.07
CA ALA A 484 31.53 9.81 20.80
C ALA A 484 31.66 10.60 22.10
N ASN A 485 31.00 11.75 22.22
CA ASN A 485 30.96 12.56 23.45
C ASN A 485 29.80 12.16 24.40
N GLY A 486 29.04 11.10 24.08
CA GLY A 486 27.93 10.63 24.87
C GLY A 486 26.64 11.46 24.72
N ARG A 487 26.57 12.40 23.78
CA ARG A 487 25.37 13.16 23.48
C ARG A 487 24.42 12.30 22.62
N LEU A 488 23.16 12.29 22.95
CA LEU A 488 22.17 11.60 22.11
C LEU A 488 21.98 12.35 20.80
N THR A 489 22.00 11.60 19.72
CA THR A 489 21.70 12.06 18.38
C THR A 489 20.52 11.26 17.83
N LEU A 490 19.52 11.97 17.33
CA LEU A 490 18.22 11.48 16.92
C LEU A 490 18.03 11.64 15.42
N PHE A 491 17.42 10.66 14.77
CA PHE A 491 17.15 10.66 13.33
C PHE A 491 15.71 10.29 13.07
N ALA A 492 15.08 10.96 12.12
CA ALA A 492 13.74 10.63 11.69
C ALA A 492 13.55 10.97 10.22
N ARG A 493 12.64 10.27 9.58
CA ARG A 493 12.25 10.50 8.19
C ARG A 493 11.07 11.46 8.14
N THR A 494 11.15 12.46 7.26
CA THR A 494 10.04 13.38 6.96
C THR A 494 9.03 12.75 5.98
N THR A 495 7.89 13.40 5.79
CA THR A 495 6.91 13.05 4.76
C THR A 495 7.47 13.16 3.34
N ALA A 496 8.48 14.01 3.14
CA ALA A 496 9.22 14.13 1.88
C ALA A 496 10.27 13.02 1.67
N GLY A 497 10.40 12.08 2.62
CA GLY A 497 11.38 10.99 2.54
C GLY A 497 12.81 11.39 2.86
N GLN A 498 13.06 12.58 3.38
CA GLN A 498 14.38 13.03 3.83
C GLN A 498 14.64 12.58 5.27
N ILE A 499 15.90 12.36 5.62
CA ILE A 499 16.31 12.07 6.99
C ILE A 499 16.78 13.36 7.65
N VAL A 500 16.03 13.81 8.62
CA VAL A 500 16.40 14.94 9.50
C VAL A 500 17.00 14.43 10.80
N HIS A 501 17.78 15.23 11.47
CA HIS A 501 18.42 14.84 12.73
C HIS A 501 18.45 15.97 13.76
N ALA A 502 18.52 15.57 15.02
CA ALA A 502 18.71 16.46 16.16
C ALA A 502 19.74 15.88 17.13
N TRP A 503 20.41 16.73 17.88
CA TRP A 503 21.38 16.31 18.91
C TRP A 503 21.29 17.17 20.15
N GLN A 504 21.64 16.58 21.29
CA GLN A 504 21.67 17.27 22.57
C GLN A 504 22.75 18.35 22.60
N GLN A 505 22.47 19.48 23.24
CA GLN A 505 23.47 20.53 23.46
C GLN A 505 24.51 20.12 24.51
N PRO A 506 25.79 20.52 24.37
CA PRO A 506 26.79 20.24 25.37
C PRO A 506 26.38 20.80 26.74
N GLY A 507 26.40 19.94 27.77
CA GLY A 507 26.04 20.34 29.15
C GLY A 507 24.56 20.61 29.42
N ALA A 508 23.72 20.49 28.42
CA ALA A 508 22.25 20.71 28.52
C ALA A 508 21.49 19.54 27.84
N PRO A 509 21.39 18.36 28.47
CA PRO A 509 20.83 17.16 27.83
C PRO A 509 19.35 17.28 27.48
N ASN A 510 18.66 18.28 28.00
CA ASN A 510 17.26 18.54 27.68
C ASN A 510 17.06 19.54 26.54
N ASP A 511 18.14 20.15 26.07
CA ASP A 511 18.10 21.12 24.99
C ASP A 511 18.64 20.47 23.71
N TRP A 512 17.91 20.67 22.62
CA TRP A 512 18.16 19.99 21.36
C TRP A 512 18.40 20.99 20.24
N ASN A 513 19.43 20.73 19.44
CA ASN A 513 19.65 21.40 18.16
C ASN A 513 19.04 20.56 17.04
N TRP A 514 18.46 21.21 16.06
CA TRP A 514 18.04 20.55 14.82
C TRP A 514 19.01 20.93 13.70
N GLY A 515 19.49 19.90 12.99
CA GLY A 515 20.25 20.05 11.74
C GLY A 515 19.33 19.91 10.52
N GLY A 516 19.86 20.34 9.37
CA GLY A 516 19.29 20.03 8.08
C GLY A 516 19.30 18.52 7.80
N PRO A 517 18.92 18.10 6.58
CA PRO A 517 18.96 16.69 6.21
C PRO A 517 20.38 16.13 6.35
N ALA A 518 20.54 14.99 7.02
CA ALA A 518 21.81 14.25 7.07
C ALA A 518 22.26 13.92 5.63
N GLY A 519 23.59 13.90 5.41
CA GLY A 519 24.16 13.59 4.09
C GLY A 519 23.99 14.68 3.03
N GLY A 520 23.79 15.96 3.44
CA GLY A 520 23.65 17.09 2.52
C GLY A 520 22.33 17.19 1.79
N GLY A 521 21.29 16.49 2.25
CA GLY A 521 19.92 16.61 1.76
C GLY A 521 19.55 15.75 0.55
N ASN A 522 20.49 15.11 -0.13
CA ASN A 522 20.23 14.31 -1.33
C ASN A 522 20.43 12.83 -1.06
N LEU A 523 19.39 12.15 -0.59
CA LEU A 523 19.30 10.70 -0.72
C LEU A 523 19.25 10.35 -2.21
N PRO A 524 20.02 9.34 -2.69
CA PRO A 524 19.92 8.85 -4.06
C PRO A 524 18.53 8.30 -4.42
N GLY A 525 17.75 7.93 -3.41
CA GLY A 525 16.36 7.50 -3.53
C GLY A 525 15.49 8.06 -2.41
N THR A 526 14.17 7.79 -2.47
CA THR A 526 13.27 8.16 -1.38
C THR A 526 13.42 7.13 -0.25
N ALA A 527 13.78 7.60 0.95
CA ALA A 527 13.81 6.74 2.14
C ALA A 527 12.41 6.24 2.50
N VAL A 528 12.32 4.96 2.86
CA VAL A 528 11.10 4.32 3.34
C VAL A 528 11.34 3.69 4.72
N GLY A 529 10.28 3.50 5.50
CA GLY A 529 10.38 2.93 6.84
C GLY A 529 11.04 3.85 7.87
N ASP A 530 11.54 3.25 8.95
CA ASP A 530 12.28 3.95 10.01
C ASP A 530 13.78 3.95 9.70
N PRO A 531 14.52 5.01 10.01
CA PRO A 531 15.98 4.97 9.99
C PRO A 531 16.52 4.04 11.07
N ALA A 532 17.76 3.56 10.90
CA ALA A 532 18.55 2.97 11.96
C ALA A 532 19.81 3.81 12.16
N ALA A 533 20.27 3.93 13.40
CA ALA A 533 21.46 4.70 13.72
C ALA A 533 22.32 3.95 14.75
N ILE A 534 23.63 4.01 14.58
CA ILE A 534 24.59 3.37 15.47
C ILE A 534 25.90 4.17 15.49
N ARG A 535 26.60 4.16 16.61
CA ARG A 535 27.98 4.62 16.67
C ARG A 535 28.94 3.49 16.28
N ALA A 536 29.70 3.69 15.25
CA ALA A 536 30.73 2.78 14.78
C ALA A 536 31.97 2.75 15.70
N ALA A 537 32.88 1.82 15.47
CA ALA A 537 34.05 1.62 16.31
C ALA A 537 35.05 2.79 16.27
N ASP A 538 35.08 3.56 15.20
CA ASP A 538 35.86 4.80 15.03
C ASP A 538 35.28 6.00 15.77
N GLY A 539 34.05 5.88 16.28
CA GLY A 539 33.33 6.91 17.02
C GLY A 539 32.31 7.68 16.18
N ASP A 540 32.29 7.51 14.88
CA ASP A 540 31.33 8.17 13.99
C ASP A 540 29.93 7.57 14.16
N VAL A 541 28.91 8.41 14.11
CA VAL A 541 27.54 7.96 14.01
C VAL A 541 27.22 7.65 12.55
N MET A 542 26.77 6.44 12.30
CA MET A 542 26.28 5.99 11.00
C MET A 542 24.75 5.85 11.01
N VAL A 543 24.14 6.19 9.88
CA VAL A 543 22.71 6.13 9.66
C VAL A 543 22.40 5.28 8.45
N PHE A 544 21.40 4.42 8.56
CA PHE A 544 20.96 3.49 7.51
C PHE A 544 19.47 3.70 7.23
N VAL A 545 19.11 3.67 5.96
CA VAL A 545 17.72 3.77 5.52
C VAL A 545 17.46 2.77 4.41
N ALA A 546 16.28 2.18 4.39
CA ALA A 546 15.82 1.46 3.21
C ALA A 546 15.25 2.45 2.19
N THR A 547 15.47 2.19 0.92
CA THR A 547 14.87 2.93 -0.21
C THR A 547 13.63 2.20 -0.71
N ALA A 548 12.86 2.84 -1.57
CA ALA A 548 11.67 2.25 -2.19
C ALA A 548 11.99 1.00 -3.03
N SER A 549 13.22 0.85 -3.52
CA SER A 549 13.67 -0.35 -4.25
C SER A 549 14.03 -1.52 -3.33
N GLY A 550 14.04 -1.31 -2.00
CA GLY A 550 14.55 -2.28 -1.03
C GLY A 550 16.06 -2.21 -0.78
N ALA A 551 16.79 -1.40 -1.55
CA ALA A 551 18.20 -1.17 -1.26
C ALA A 551 18.38 -0.38 0.04
N VAL A 552 19.50 -0.56 0.71
CA VAL A 552 19.87 0.22 1.89
C VAL A 552 20.94 1.24 1.53
N ASP A 553 20.70 2.50 1.90
CA ASP A 553 21.65 3.58 1.81
C ASP A 553 22.17 3.94 3.20
N THR A 554 23.42 4.39 3.28
CA THR A 554 24.09 4.80 4.52
C THR A 554 24.80 6.13 4.37
N THR A 555 24.90 6.88 5.47
CA THR A 555 25.76 8.05 5.64
C THR A 555 26.40 8.01 7.02
N ALA A 556 27.48 8.71 7.22
CA ALA A 556 28.19 8.80 8.49
C ALA A 556 28.55 10.25 8.83
N GLN A 557 28.80 10.55 10.09
CA GLN A 557 29.47 11.79 10.48
C GLN A 557 30.81 11.93 9.75
N ALA A 558 31.17 13.13 9.33
CA ALA A 558 32.47 13.40 8.68
C ALA A 558 33.65 13.33 9.66
N ALA A 559 33.35 13.45 10.94
CA ALA A 559 34.30 13.25 12.07
C ALA A 559 33.48 12.91 13.34
N PRO A 560 34.03 12.16 14.28
CA PRO A 560 33.39 11.78 15.53
C PRO A 560 32.76 12.98 16.26
N SER A 561 31.49 12.86 16.63
CA SER A 561 30.69 13.91 17.29
C SER A 561 30.49 15.22 16.53
N ASP A 562 30.83 15.28 15.26
CA ASP A 562 30.45 16.40 14.39
C ASP A 562 29.02 16.16 13.80
N ASN A 563 28.02 16.65 14.50
CA ASN A 563 26.64 16.56 14.09
C ASN A 563 26.27 17.56 12.98
N THR A 564 27.20 18.38 12.49
CA THR A 564 26.97 19.40 11.46
C THR A 564 27.47 18.97 10.08
N ALA A 565 28.39 18.02 10.01
CA ALA A 565 29.00 17.54 8.78
C ALA A 565 28.80 16.02 8.59
N TRP A 566 28.30 15.65 7.44
CA TRP A 566 27.97 14.27 7.08
C TRP A 566 28.57 13.90 5.72
N THR A 567 28.94 12.64 5.56
CA THR A 567 29.33 12.10 4.25
C THR A 567 28.12 12.07 3.31
N THR A 568 28.37 12.04 2.00
CA THR A 568 27.30 11.78 1.04
C THR A 568 26.72 10.38 1.24
N TRP A 569 25.42 10.23 0.97
CA TRP A 569 24.78 8.93 1.00
C TRP A 569 25.41 7.96 0.01
N ALA A 570 25.65 6.76 0.44
CA ALA A 570 26.20 5.67 -0.37
C ALA A 570 25.29 4.43 -0.25
N GLY A 571 24.96 3.82 -1.40
CA GLY A 571 24.20 2.56 -1.43
C GLY A 571 25.06 1.38 -1.05
N ILE A 572 24.57 0.52 -0.16
CA ILE A 572 25.17 -0.77 0.19
C ILE A 572 24.38 -1.96 -0.39
N GLY A 573 23.39 -1.70 -1.27
CA GLY A 573 22.56 -2.73 -1.88
C GLY A 573 21.49 -3.27 -0.95
N GLY A 574 21.04 -4.51 -1.19
CA GLY A 574 20.03 -5.19 -0.39
C GLY A 574 18.67 -5.36 -1.10
N ASP A 575 17.77 -6.11 -0.44
CA ASP A 575 16.38 -6.36 -0.84
C ASP A 575 15.49 -6.28 0.41
N CYS A 576 15.58 -5.18 1.14
CA CYS A 576 14.93 -4.98 2.44
C CYS A 576 13.47 -4.59 2.29
N ALA A 577 12.59 -5.40 2.85
CA ALA A 577 11.17 -5.11 3.01
C ALA A 577 10.78 -4.81 4.48
N SER A 578 11.75 -4.54 5.32
CA SER A 578 11.59 -3.95 6.66
C SER A 578 12.56 -2.79 6.83
N SER A 579 12.35 -1.95 7.84
CA SER A 579 13.38 -1.01 8.28
C SER A 579 14.69 -1.77 8.55
N PRO A 580 15.86 -1.21 8.22
CA PRO A 580 17.15 -1.78 8.59
C PRO A 580 17.32 -1.73 10.11
N VAL A 581 18.16 -2.63 10.64
CA VAL A 581 18.59 -2.64 12.04
C VAL A 581 20.11 -2.67 12.07
N ALA A 582 20.72 -1.60 12.52
CA ALA A 582 22.17 -1.52 12.69
C ALA A 582 22.57 -2.08 14.06
N PHE A 583 23.62 -2.88 14.09
CA PHE A 583 24.11 -3.56 15.27
C PHE A 583 25.62 -3.69 15.23
N ALA A 584 26.28 -3.66 16.39
CA ALA A 584 27.69 -3.98 16.53
C ALA A 584 27.86 -5.26 17.34
N ASP A 585 28.47 -6.28 16.74
CA ASP A 585 28.75 -7.54 17.40
C ASP A 585 29.73 -7.38 18.60
N SER A 586 29.99 -8.42 19.35
CA SER A 586 30.90 -8.38 20.50
C SER A 586 32.37 -8.04 20.12
N ARG A 587 32.74 -8.18 18.84
CA ARG A 587 34.05 -7.74 18.30
C ARG A 587 34.00 -6.33 17.74
N LYS A 588 32.89 -5.62 17.86
CA LYS A 588 32.64 -4.29 17.29
C LYS A 588 32.54 -4.28 15.76
N THR A 589 32.31 -5.43 15.13
CA THR A 589 31.96 -5.48 13.71
C THR A 589 30.56 -4.92 13.52
N LEU A 590 30.43 -3.96 12.62
CA LEU A 590 29.13 -3.36 12.30
C LEU A 590 28.36 -4.28 11.34
N GLU A 591 27.15 -4.60 11.70
CA GLU A 591 26.22 -5.44 10.93
C GLU A 591 24.91 -4.69 10.71
N VAL A 592 24.29 -4.89 9.55
CA VAL A 592 22.95 -4.37 9.23
C VAL A 592 22.06 -5.52 8.86
N PHE A 593 20.95 -5.64 9.56
CA PHE A 593 19.94 -6.69 9.37
C PHE A 593 18.67 -6.14 8.76
N CYS A 594 17.99 -6.93 7.95
CA CYS A 594 16.62 -6.65 7.55
C CYS A 594 15.86 -7.94 7.19
N ARG A 595 14.55 -7.81 7.09
CA ARG A 595 13.70 -8.81 6.45
C ARG A 595 13.59 -8.49 4.96
N THR A 596 13.88 -9.48 4.11
CA THR A 596 13.77 -9.34 2.64
C THR A 596 12.32 -9.33 2.16
N ALA A 597 12.11 -8.95 0.90
CA ALA A 597 10.81 -9.07 0.23
C ALA A 597 10.30 -10.53 0.21
N GLY A 598 11.21 -11.50 0.11
CA GLY A 598 10.89 -12.94 0.22
C GLY A 598 10.53 -13.41 1.63
N GLY A 599 10.56 -12.52 2.63
CA GLY A 599 10.26 -12.85 4.03
C GLY A 599 11.36 -13.64 4.73
N THR A 600 12.61 -13.56 4.29
CA THR A 600 13.77 -14.17 4.94
C THR A 600 14.57 -13.10 5.71
N LEU A 601 15.41 -13.52 6.64
CA LEU A 601 16.36 -12.63 7.32
C LEU A 601 17.59 -12.46 6.43
N ALA A 602 18.04 -11.22 6.25
CA ALA A 602 19.29 -10.89 5.57
C ALA A 602 20.20 -10.02 6.45
N VAL A 603 21.50 -10.13 6.22
CA VAL A 603 22.54 -9.38 6.93
C VAL A 603 23.64 -8.98 5.96
N ASP A 604 24.21 -7.78 6.16
CA ASP A 604 25.47 -7.34 5.59
C ASP A 604 26.38 -6.87 6.72
N ALA A 605 27.69 -7.07 6.61
CA ALA A 605 28.68 -6.75 7.61
C ALA A 605 29.79 -5.85 7.04
N LEU A 606 30.21 -4.85 7.81
CA LEU A 606 31.30 -3.96 7.45
C LEU A 606 32.64 -4.57 7.84
N GLY A 607 33.38 -5.05 6.84
CA GLY A 607 34.74 -5.58 6.99
C GLY A 607 35.80 -4.55 6.66
N PRO A 608 37.10 -4.92 6.77
CA PRO A 608 38.25 -4.02 6.44
C PRO A 608 38.25 -3.54 4.98
N GLY A 609 37.60 -4.26 4.07
CA GLY A 609 37.46 -3.92 2.64
C GLY A 609 36.17 -3.19 2.28
N GLY A 610 35.38 -2.80 3.24
CA GLY A 610 34.05 -2.23 3.06
C GLY A 610 32.93 -3.24 3.35
N TRP A 611 31.71 -2.96 2.87
CA TRP A 611 30.54 -3.85 3.02
C TRP A 611 30.74 -5.15 2.27
N GLY A 612 30.48 -6.27 2.95
CA GLY A 612 30.73 -7.62 2.43
C GLY A 612 29.72 -8.10 1.40
N GLY A 613 28.61 -7.39 1.29
CA GLY A 613 27.44 -7.73 0.47
C GLY A 613 26.40 -8.55 1.23
N TRP A 614 25.15 -8.26 0.95
CA TRP A 614 23.98 -8.85 1.61
C TRP A 614 23.91 -10.37 1.44
N GLN A 615 23.73 -11.07 2.55
CA GLN A 615 23.57 -12.51 2.59
C GLN A 615 22.29 -12.87 3.33
N THR A 616 21.53 -13.81 2.76
CA THR A 616 20.40 -14.42 3.49
C THR A 616 20.96 -15.31 4.60
N VAL A 617 20.45 -15.18 5.82
CA VAL A 617 20.79 -16.06 6.94
C VAL A 617 20.30 -17.48 6.62
N PRO A 618 21.21 -18.46 6.45
CA PRO A 618 20.86 -19.78 5.93
C PRO A 618 20.02 -20.59 6.91
N GLY A 619 19.18 -21.49 6.40
CA GLY A 619 18.38 -22.42 7.20
C GLY A 619 17.17 -21.81 7.90
N GLY A 620 16.91 -20.51 7.69
CA GLY A 620 15.80 -19.80 8.31
C GLY A 620 14.44 -20.01 7.64
N PRO A 621 13.35 -19.69 8.37
CA PRO A 621 12.02 -19.75 7.81
C PRO A 621 11.81 -18.65 6.77
N SER A 622 11.04 -18.95 5.74
CA SER A 622 10.40 -17.94 4.89
C SER A 622 9.11 -17.44 5.55
N GLY A 623 8.74 -16.20 5.29
CA GLY A 623 7.50 -15.63 5.83
C GLY A 623 7.67 -14.94 7.19
N LEU A 624 8.86 -14.38 7.44
CA LEU A 624 9.06 -13.43 8.54
C LEU A 624 8.22 -12.17 8.31
N THR A 625 7.83 -11.52 9.40
CA THR A 625 7.04 -10.27 9.41
C THR A 625 7.68 -9.23 10.32
N GLY A 626 7.40 -7.96 10.07
CA GLY A 626 7.94 -6.85 10.87
C GLY A 626 9.44 -6.62 10.68
N THR A 627 10.00 -5.77 11.52
CA THR A 627 11.44 -5.47 11.62
C THR A 627 12.06 -6.41 12.66
N PRO A 628 13.22 -7.03 12.41
CA PRO A 628 13.89 -7.87 13.40
C PRO A 628 14.38 -7.06 14.62
N ALA A 629 14.54 -7.71 15.76
CA ALA A 629 15.26 -7.20 16.92
C ALA A 629 16.61 -7.93 17.04
N VAL A 630 17.67 -7.21 17.39
CA VAL A 630 19.01 -7.77 17.47
C VAL A 630 19.65 -7.38 18.81
N VAL A 631 20.30 -8.34 19.48
CA VAL A 631 21.01 -8.12 20.74
C VAL A 631 22.28 -9.00 20.81
N THR A 632 23.20 -8.63 21.70
CA THR A 632 24.31 -9.52 22.07
C THR A 632 23.85 -10.42 23.21
N GLY A 633 23.82 -11.73 23.02
CA GLY A 633 23.50 -12.67 24.08
C GLY A 633 24.57 -12.81 25.16
N GLY A 634 24.26 -13.53 26.23
CA GLY A 634 25.14 -13.66 27.41
C GLY A 634 26.51 -14.29 27.15
N GLY A 635 26.65 -15.05 26.05
CA GLY A 635 27.95 -15.64 25.60
C GLY A 635 28.65 -14.83 24.52
N GLY A 636 28.23 -13.58 24.24
CA GLY A 636 28.81 -12.70 23.22
C GLY A 636 28.33 -13.01 21.79
N GLN A 637 27.38 -13.91 21.61
CA GLN A 637 26.76 -14.22 20.30
C GLN A 637 25.78 -13.10 19.88
N THR A 638 25.69 -12.87 18.57
CA THR A 638 24.62 -12.06 17.98
C THR A 638 23.34 -12.88 17.96
N GLU A 639 22.26 -12.37 18.53
CA GLU A 639 20.94 -13.00 18.54
C GLU A 639 19.91 -12.11 17.81
N VAL A 640 19.14 -12.69 16.90
CA VAL A 640 18.17 -12.00 16.07
C VAL A 640 16.79 -12.63 16.22
N PHE A 641 15.78 -11.80 16.41
CA PHE A 641 14.40 -12.18 16.67
C PHE A 641 13.46 -11.54 15.67
N ALA A 642 12.52 -12.31 15.11
CA ALA A 642 11.48 -11.80 14.22
C ALA A 642 10.16 -12.56 14.44
N ALA A 643 9.03 -11.91 14.19
CA ALA A 643 7.76 -12.60 14.11
C ALA A 643 7.62 -13.30 12.76
N ALA A 644 6.99 -14.47 12.73
CA ALA A 644 6.67 -15.20 11.51
C ALA A 644 5.17 -15.11 11.19
N LYS A 645 4.79 -15.27 9.91
CA LYS A 645 3.38 -15.34 9.47
C LYS A 645 2.58 -16.44 10.19
N SER A 646 3.24 -17.52 10.62
CA SER A 646 2.65 -18.54 11.49
C SER A 646 2.19 -17.99 12.85
N GLY A 647 2.68 -16.81 13.24
CA GLY A 647 2.49 -16.22 14.57
C GLY A 647 3.50 -16.73 15.60
N THR A 648 4.53 -17.47 15.21
CA THR A 648 5.60 -17.91 16.12
C THR A 648 6.74 -16.90 16.15
N LEU A 649 7.58 -16.93 17.18
CA LEU A 649 8.84 -16.23 17.22
C LEU A 649 9.89 -17.04 16.46
N ALA A 650 10.43 -16.47 15.37
CA ALA A 650 11.64 -17.01 14.73
C ALA A 650 12.86 -16.35 15.38
N TYR A 651 13.85 -17.14 15.76
CA TYR A 651 15.10 -16.57 16.25
C TYR A 651 16.30 -17.36 15.79
N ALA A 652 17.40 -16.64 15.58
CA ALA A 652 18.67 -17.18 15.19
C ALA A 652 19.79 -16.58 16.02
N TRP A 653 20.89 -17.31 16.18
CA TRP A 653 22.10 -16.78 16.81
C TRP A 653 23.35 -17.20 16.05
N GLN A 654 24.39 -16.41 16.21
CA GLN A 654 25.70 -16.62 15.62
C GLN A 654 26.78 -16.29 16.66
N VAL A 655 27.68 -17.23 16.92
CA VAL A 655 28.96 -16.91 17.58
C VAL A 655 29.80 -16.08 16.60
N PRO A 656 30.46 -14.99 17.02
CA PRO A 656 31.21 -14.14 16.11
C PRO A 656 32.17 -14.91 15.21
N GLY A 657 31.97 -14.83 13.89
CA GLY A 657 32.73 -15.57 12.87
C GLY A 657 32.33 -17.04 12.69
N GLY A 658 31.29 -17.52 13.41
CA GLY A 658 30.72 -18.85 13.25
C GLY A 658 29.55 -18.89 12.27
N SER A 659 28.92 -20.06 12.17
CA SER A 659 27.70 -20.23 11.39
C SER A 659 26.47 -19.80 12.17
N TRP A 660 25.42 -19.39 11.46
CA TRP A 660 24.11 -19.11 12.03
C TRP A 660 23.39 -20.40 12.45
N THR A 661 22.74 -20.36 13.58
CA THR A 661 21.91 -21.46 14.11
C THR A 661 20.50 -20.94 14.37
N TRP A 662 19.48 -21.67 13.94
CA TRP A 662 18.08 -21.34 14.21
C TRP A 662 17.55 -22.15 15.39
N GLY A 663 16.81 -21.50 16.28
CA GLY A 663 16.24 -22.08 17.48
C GLY A 663 14.74 -22.34 17.37
N SER A 664 14.24 -23.09 18.35
CA SER A 664 12.80 -23.38 18.50
C SER A 664 12.10 -22.24 19.22
N SER A 665 10.90 -21.84 18.74
CA SER A 665 10.07 -20.83 19.38
C SER A 665 9.73 -21.22 20.85
N PRO A 666 9.76 -20.26 21.79
CA PRO A 666 9.24 -20.50 23.15
C PRO A 666 7.83 -21.04 23.12
N ALA A 667 7.50 -21.98 24.03
CA ALA A 667 6.18 -22.60 24.09
C ALA A 667 5.11 -21.63 24.64
N GLY A 668 3.84 -21.84 24.27
CA GLY A 668 2.70 -21.17 24.90
C GLY A 668 2.37 -19.78 24.35
N ALA A 669 2.95 -19.35 23.22
CA ALA A 669 2.57 -18.08 22.59
C ALA A 669 1.19 -18.17 21.92
N ALA A 670 0.32 -17.19 22.18
CA ALA A 670 -0.68 -16.82 21.19
C ALA A 670 0.04 -16.22 19.96
N LYS A 671 -0.58 -16.30 18.77
CA LYS A 671 0.04 -15.77 17.54
C LYS A 671 0.60 -14.36 17.76
N LEU A 672 1.89 -14.16 17.40
CA LEU A 672 2.57 -12.88 17.53
C LEU A 672 2.20 -11.94 16.38
N LYS A 673 2.17 -10.65 16.69
CA LYS A 673 1.98 -9.54 15.75
C LYS A 673 3.12 -8.54 15.87
N ASN A 674 3.36 -7.79 14.79
CA ASN A 674 4.32 -6.68 14.75
C ASN A 674 5.78 -7.10 15.02
N SER A 675 6.66 -6.12 15.21
CA SER A 675 8.08 -6.34 15.49
C SER A 675 8.28 -6.67 16.96
N PRO A 676 9.09 -7.70 17.31
CA PRO A 676 9.48 -7.94 18.70
C PRO A 676 10.49 -6.87 19.16
N ALA A 677 10.64 -6.76 20.49
CA ALA A 677 11.76 -6.09 21.11
C ALA A 677 12.56 -7.09 21.95
N ALA A 678 13.86 -6.93 22.05
CA ALA A 678 14.72 -7.82 22.81
C ALA A 678 15.70 -7.01 23.67
N VAL A 679 15.99 -7.52 24.86
CA VAL A 679 16.98 -6.94 25.79
C VAL A 679 17.82 -8.02 26.44
N VAL A 680 19.04 -7.67 26.85
CA VAL A 680 19.84 -8.52 27.72
C VAL A 680 19.35 -8.31 29.14
N TRP A 681 18.83 -9.35 29.75
CA TRP A 681 18.28 -9.31 31.10
C TRP A 681 19.33 -9.85 32.07
N ALA A 682 19.90 -8.98 32.89
CA ALA A 682 20.96 -9.35 33.82
C ALA A 682 20.57 -10.54 34.71
N GLY A 683 21.41 -11.57 34.75
CA GLY A 683 21.17 -12.80 35.51
C GLY A 683 20.18 -13.80 34.89
N HIS A 684 19.52 -13.46 33.78
CA HIS A 684 18.48 -14.28 33.16
C HIS A 684 18.78 -14.65 31.69
N GLY A 685 19.64 -13.94 30.98
CA GLY A 685 19.86 -14.10 29.53
C GLY A 685 19.11 -13.06 28.72
N VAL A 686 18.59 -13.42 27.53
CA VAL A 686 17.82 -12.51 26.69
C VAL A 686 16.32 -12.60 26.99
N GLY A 687 15.69 -11.45 27.20
CA GLY A 687 14.25 -11.28 27.27
C GLY A 687 13.69 -10.75 25.95
N VAL A 688 12.63 -11.36 25.41
CA VAL A 688 11.95 -10.95 24.19
C VAL A 688 10.50 -10.56 24.51
N PHE A 689 10.08 -9.40 24.02
CA PHE A 689 8.74 -8.85 24.21
C PHE A 689 8.05 -8.75 22.86
N ALA A 690 6.78 -9.18 22.78
CA ALA A 690 6.02 -9.11 21.55
C ALA A 690 4.53 -8.89 21.80
N GLN A 691 3.85 -8.21 20.88
CA GLN A 691 2.40 -8.13 20.84
C GLN A 691 1.85 -9.48 20.39
N GLN A 692 0.84 -9.97 21.10
CA GLN A 692 0.08 -11.15 20.72
C GLN A 692 -1.17 -10.78 19.91
N ALA A 693 -1.76 -11.75 19.20
CA ALA A 693 -2.92 -11.54 18.33
C ALA A 693 -4.14 -10.94 19.06
N ASN A 694 -4.28 -11.23 20.37
CA ASN A 694 -5.30 -10.64 21.23
C ASN A 694 -5.00 -9.19 21.66
N GLY A 695 -3.89 -8.61 21.17
CA GLY A 695 -3.45 -7.27 21.49
C GLY A 695 -2.68 -7.14 22.81
N GLN A 696 -2.54 -8.20 23.61
CA GLN A 696 -1.79 -8.18 24.85
C GLN A 696 -0.27 -8.22 24.59
N LEU A 697 0.51 -7.64 25.49
CA LEU A 697 1.95 -7.81 25.55
C LEU A 697 2.29 -9.16 26.18
N GLY A 698 3.14 -9.93 25.52
CA GLY A 698 3.76 -11.12 26.09
C GLY A 698 5.28 -10.96 26.13
N TYR A 699 5.94 -11.68 27.03
CA TYR A 699 7.39 -11.81 27.06
C TYR A 699 7.81 -13.25 27.33
N ALA A 700 8.99 -13.59 26.84
CA ALA A 700 9.68 -14.85 27.14
C ALA A 700 11.14 -14.55 27.47
N VAL A 701 11.74 -15.34 28.37
CA VAL A 701 13.12 -15.15 28.83
C VAL A 701 13.90 -16.44 28.62
N GLN A 702 15.14 -16.31 28.16
CA GLN A 702 16.08 -17.43 28.07
C GLN A 702 16.38 -18.00 29.46
N GLN A 703 16.61 -19.30 29.51
CA GLN A 703 16.97 -20.00 30.74
C GLN A 703 18.42 -20.49 30.70
N GLY A 704 19.16 -20.30 31.78
CA GLY A 704 20.50 -20.86 31.93
C GLY A 704 21.61 -20.24 31.09
N GLY A 705 21.42 -19.03 30.56
CA GLY A 705 22.44 -18.27 29.81
C GLY A 705 22.78 -18.82 28.42
N GLY A 706 22.09 -19.83 27.94
CA GLY A 706 22.29 -20.42 26.61
C GLY A 706 21.22 -19.98 25.61
N ALA A 707 21.60 -19.73 24.35
CA ALA A 707 20.71 -19.30 23.29
C ALA A 707 19.59 -20.30 22.94
N ALA A 708 19.67 -21.57 23.40
CA ALA A 708 18.78 -22.63 22.98
C ALA A 708 17.59 -22.91 23.94
N ALA A 709 17.64 -22.47 25.19
CA ALA A 709 16.63 -22.79 26.18
C ALA A 709 15.76 -21.58 26.54
N TRP A 710 14.45 -21.72 26.42
CA TRP A 710 13.47 -20.66 26.69
C TRP A 710 12.48 -21.07 27.78
N GLY A 711 12.14 -20.12 28.64
CA GLY A 711 10.90 -20.17 29.40
C GLY A 711 9.67 -20.03 28.50
N GLY A 712 8.50 -20.40 29.03
CA GLY A 712 7.24 -20.16 28.31
C GLY A 712 6.92 -18.68 28.21
N TRP A 713 6.00 -18.32 27.30
CA TRP A 713 5.48 -16.96 27.23
C TRP A 713 4.65 -16.60 28.46
N THR A 714 4.96 -15.46 29.05
CA THR A 714 4.20 -14.85 30.14
C THR A 714 3.46 -13.64 29.60
N LEU A 715 2.15 -13.53 29.90
CA LEU A 715 1.32 -12.40 29.50
C LEU A 715 1.43 -11.26 30.50
N MET A 716 1.58 -10.05 30.00
CA MET A 716 1.39 -8.82 30.77
C MET A 716 -0.05 -8.31 30.55
N SER A 717 -0.64 -7.70 31.58
CA SER A 717 -2.06 -7.33 31.61
C SER A 717 -2.48 -6.19 30.68
N SER A 718 -1.53 -5.58 29.96
CA SER A 718 -1.80 -4.41 29.12
C SER A 718 -1.94 -4.77 27.65
N HIS A 719 -2.87 -4.08 26.99
CA HIS A 719 -3.01 -4.09 25.53
C HIS A 719 -2.17 -2.96 24.93
N LEU A 720 -1.44 -3.27 23.86
CA LEU A 720 -0.64 -2.30 23.13
C LEU A 720 -1.13 -2.12 21.70
N LEU A 721 -0.86 -0.93 21.18
CA LEU A 721 -0.97 -0.58 19.76
C LEU A 721 0.45 -0.49 19.20
N GLY A 722 0.74 -1.26 18.14
CA GLY A 722 2.09 -1.25 17.54
C GLY A 722 3.07 -2.23 18.19
N SER A 723 4.36 -1.92 18.08
CA SER A 723 5.46 -2.75 18.59
C SER A 723 5.91 -2.29 19.98
N PRO A 724 6.27 -3.18 20.90
CA PRO A 724 6.90 -2.78 22.15
C PRO A 724 8.32 -2.22 21.89
N ALA A 725 8.80 -1.41 22.83
CA ALA A 725 10.22 -1.09 22.95
C ALA A 725 10.69 -1.58 24.32
N ALA A 726 11.91 -2.11 24.39
CA ALA A 726 12.48 -2.60 25.63
C ALA A 726 13.95 -2.19 25.74
N TRP A 727 14.39 -1.89 26.95
CA TRP A 727 15.76 -1.51 27.27
C TRP A 727 16.10 -1.93 28.71
N VAL A 728 17.36 -1.75 29.10
CA VAL A 728 17.83 -1.96 30.46
C VAL A 728 18.14 -0.60 31.06
N ASN A 729 17.64 -0.30 32.26
CA ASN A 729 17.94 0.94 32.97
C ASN A 729 19.33 0.92 33.65
N ALA A 730 19.68 1.99 34.32
CA ALA A 730 20.98 2.12 35.00
C ALA A 730 21.19 1.09 36.13
N ASN A 731 20.15 0.52 36.69
CA ASN A 731 20.22 -0.51 37.72
C ASN A 731 20.41 -1.93 37.13
N GLY A 732 20.38 -2.09 35.81
CA GLY A 732 20.38 -3.39 35.13
C GLY A 732 19.00 -4.04 35.01
N ASP A 733 17.91 -3.33 35.40
CA ASP A 733 16.57 -3.83 35.34
C ASP A 733 15.96 -3.61 33.95
N PRO A 734 15.26 -4.59 33.37
CA PRO A 734 14.57 -4.39 32.11
C PRO A 734 13.33 -3.52 32.27
N GLU A 735 13.14 -2.67 31.31
CA GLU A 735 11.98 -1.80 31.16
C GLU A 735 11.33 -2.03 29.79
N VAL A 736 10.00 -1.89 29.73
CA VAL A 736 9.25 -2.01 28.48
C VAL A 736 8.28 -0.84 28.34
N ALA A 737 8.30 -0.21 27.17
CA ALA A 737 7.34 0.82 26.79
C ALA A 737 6.36 0.30 25.72
N ILE A 738 5.10 0.73 25.83
CA ILE A 738 4.02 0.44 24.90
C ILE A 738 3.24 1.72 24.57
N LEU A 739 2.59 1.75 23.42
CA LEU A 739 1.46 2.64 23.19
C LEU A 739 0.18 1.89 23.58
N ASN A 740 -0.58 2.42 24.52
CA ASN A 740 -1.82 1.79 24.97
C ASN A 740 -3.03 2.23 24.13
N LYS A 741 -4.21 1.65 24.39
CA LYS A 741 -5.46 1.96 23.69
C LYS A 741 -5.94 3.41 23.86
N GLN A 742 -5.48 4.13 24.88
CA GLN A 742 -5.76 5.56 25.09
C GLN A 742 -4.78 6.48 24.35
N LEU A 743 -3.96 5.94 23.45
CA LEU A 743 -2.90 6.66 22.73
C LEU A 743 -1.93 7.36 23.70
N ARG A 744 -1.55 6.67 24.77
CA ARG A 744 -0.55 7.10 25.75
C ARG A 744 0.62 6.12 25.77
N ILE A 745 1.82 6.65 25.87
CA ILE A 745 2.98 5.82 26.18
C ILE A 745 2.87 5.40 27.65
N ALA A 746 3.05 4.11 27.89
CA ALA A 746 3.08 3.55 29.24
C ALA A 746 4.34 2.70 29.38
N VAL A 747 5.00 2.80 30.53
CA VAL A 747 6.23 2.06 30.86
C VAL A 747 6.00 1.20 32.09
N SER A 748 6.58 -0.01 32.08
CA SER A 748 6.68 -0.89 33.25
C SER A 748 8.13 -1.33 33.42
N THR A 749 8.62 -1.33 34.66
CA THR A 749 9.98 -1.69 35.05
C THR A 749 9.95 -3.00 35.82
N TYR A 750 10.86 -3.91 35.55
CA TYR A 750 11.06 -5.12 36.32
C TYR A 750 12.01 -4.88 37.49
N SER A 751 11.71 -5.48 38.65
CA SER A 751 12.57 -5.47 39.82
C SER A 751 12.51 -6.83 40.53
N ALA A 752 13.20 -6.98 41.64
CA ALA A 752 13.09 -8.20 42.48
C ALA A 752 11.65 -8.50 42.92
N ALA A 753 10.75 -7.51 42.97
CA ALA A 753 9.33 -7.65 43.27
C ALA A 753 8.47 -8.04 42.06
N GLY A 754 9.07 -8.17 40.85
CA GLY A 754 8.39 -8.39 39.58
C GLY A 754 8.13 -7.10 38.80
N TRP A 755 7.23 -7.14 37.81
CA TRP A 755 6.88 -5.99 36.99
C TRP A 755 6.07 -4.95 37.78
N SER A 756 6.46 -3.69 37.68
CA SER A 756 5.71 -2.58 38.27
C SER A 756 4.34 -2.40 37.61
N ALA A 757 3.45 -1.65 38.25
CA ALA A 757 2.27 -1.11 37.59
C ALA A 757 2.68 -0.20 36.43
N TRP A 758 1.83 -0.09 35.40
CA TRP A 758 2.08 0.74 34.24
C TRP A 758 2.02 2.24 34.56
N THR A 759 3.15 2.92 34.41
CA THR A 759 3.24 4.39 34.51
C THR A 759 2.86 5.03 33.19
N GLN A 760 1.87 5.92 33.19
CA GLN A 760 1.38 6.62 31.98
C GLN A 760 2.20 7.90 31.76
N LEU A 761 2.84 8.05 30.60
CA LEU A 761 3.85 9.08 30.35
C LEU A 761 3.44 10.15 29.31
N GLY A 762 2.27 10.26 28.92
CA GLY A 762 1.86 11.28 27.96
C GLY A 762 0.85 10.74 26.95
N GLY A 763 0.25 11.61 26.18
CA GLY A 763 -0.78 11.25 25.19
C GLY A 763 -0.68 12.07 23.90
N GLY A 764 -1.49 11.67 22.89
CA GLY A 764 -1.52 12.35 21.61
C GLY A 764 -0.52 11.76 20.60
N TYR A 765 -0.40 10.43 20.57
CA TYR A 765 0.45 9.66 19.67
C TYR A 765 -0.35 8.95 18.60
#